data_a4d90a9d3ceae16c12278d628edfbe5a
#
_entry.id   a4d90a9d3ceae16c12278d628edfbe5a
#
_cell.length_a   1.000
_cell.length_b   1.000
_cell.length_c   1.000
_cell.angle_alpha   90.00
_cell.angle_beta   90.00
_cell.angle_gamma   90.00
#
_symmetry.space_group_name_H-M   'P 1'
#
loop_
_entity.id
_entity.type
_entity.pdbx_description
1 polymer ?
#
loop_
_entity_poly.entity_id
_entity_poly.type
_entity_poly.pdbx_seq_one_letter_code
_entity_poly.pdbx_strand_id
1 'polypeptide(L)'
;MPLASTHPGTQGCPLLVAEVAYEQWHRFLFARFLEVNDLLRHPEFGMPLSLAECEELAGELGELDGWSVAARFAQGILPGIFRPEDPSVGVRLAREDLLALERAVTELPAEIFEAEDSLGWVYQFWQSKAKDEVNASGRKVGGADLSPVTQLFTEDYMVRFLLENSLGAWWAGKYPESPLLAGYEFLRFGEDGKPAAGTFEGWPNRISAVTVMDPCCGSGHFLVAAFGMLWRMRAEVEGLSSADAQDAVLRDNLFGLELDPRCTQIAMFALALEAWKQGGFRVLPTPQVACSGIPAKVPLQEWTKLAEGDYQLEAALTRLHSLFADADTLGSLIDPVRAAEQAGLESVDWRDIAPLLQKALTAEGNNVGDPASEVFGEAAAGITRAADYLSRTYTLIATNPPFLGINRMSPGLAHHVESQLGESRQDLALAFSQRGTGWLGSHGLEAFVLPGDWLSTPRLMKLRRYWFLGRTHYLLVRLGEGSFSGGIRTNPILYMMSPTRFRDDHFFGFDLSESTDRVSDLSSQTLERLSVSEILEHPRSVVSLAKISRSQRTSASVGDYAVAKSGMFAGDGDRFERNFWEIPKLGDSWEFLQGASDGSRSYGGRSRIILWENESGTIAKLAESVKHLNHAAQNWRRGKPLWGRKGVSMNLTRYLYVTLYTGDLYGVNSAAVVPYDPNIVPALWQFAKSGEWEKQIRQSHRETKITPATILEAKLDLAHWQRVADAADPLPEAFSDDATQWLFKGVPAKAEQPLQVAVARLVGFRWPDQEPDVVDAFVDSDGIVCVPAVGGEQSAAERVRAVLAASYGDEWSSAKLDELLVAAGGQRGDLAGWLATVCFKDHCRVFGNRPFVWHVWDGLKDGFSALVNYHRLDRVRLEKLTYTTLGWWLDRQKADADAGVAGAEARFMAATNLRKKLELILEGEPPFDIYVRWKSLAEQPLGWEPDLGDGVRLNVRPFVEAGVLRSKFTVNWKKDRGTNPDGTERHNDLHLKIAEKRKARGLG
;
A
#
# COMPACT_ATOMS: atom_id res chain seq x y z
N MET A 1 10.06 23.76 -19.19
CA MET A 1 9.46 24.38 -17.98
C MET A 1 8.05 24.84 -18.28
N PRO A 2 7.00 24.36 -17.65
CA PRO A 2 5.67 24.94 -17.79
C PRO A 2 5.55 26.11 -16.81
N LEU A 3 5.95 27.28 -17.23
CA LEU A 3 5.65 28.55 -16.56
C LEU A 3 4.31 29.05 -17.07
N ALA A 4 3.22 28.52 -16.56
CA ALA A 4 1.90 29.12 -16.67
C ALA A 4 1.10 28.83 -15.41
N SER A 5 1.39 29.53 -14.33
CA SER A 5 0.48 29.66 -13.21
C SER A 5 0.41 31.12 -12.80
N THR A 6 -0.76 31.50 -12.33
CA THR A 6 -1.23 32.86 -12.09
C THR A 6 -0.51 33.63 -10.98
N HIS A 7 0.61 33.13 -10.48
CA HIS A 7 1.50 33.83 -9.54
C HIS A 7 2.96 33.47 -9.86
N PRO A 8 3.69 34.31 -10.63
CA PRO A 8 5.10 34.11 -10.91
C PRO A 8 5.92 34.37 -9.63
N GLY A 9 6.38 33.34 -8.97
CA GLY A 9 7.30 33.42 -7.85
C GLY A 9 7.22 32.33 -6.79
N THR A 10 6.10 31.64 -6.63
CA THR A 10 5.95 30.65 -5.55
C THR A 10 5.88 29.19 -6.00
N GLN A 11 5.50 28.90 -7.23
CA GLN A 11 5.45 27.51 -7.74
C GLN A 11 6.72 27.05 -8.47
N GLY A 12 7.51 27.94 -9.03
CA GLY A 12 8.78 27.61 -9.69
C GLY A 12 9.88 27.22 -8.71
N CYS A 13 9.88 27.77 -7.52
CA CYS A 13 10.90 27.53 -6.51
C CYS A 13 11.02 26.08 -6.03
N PRO A 14 9.95 25.35 -5.69
CA PRO A 14 10.05 23.95 -5.28
C PRO A 14 10.55 23.01 -6.38
N LEU A 15 10.17 23.24 -7.64
CA LEU A 15 10.67 22.44 -8.77
C LEU A 15 12.15 22.70 -9.04
N LEU A 16 12.58 23.96 -9.01
CA LEU A 16 13.99 24.31 -9.13
C LEU A 16 14.82 23.72 -7.98
N VAL A 17 14.34 23.80 -6.74
CA VAL A 17 15.01 23.19 -5.58
C VAL A 17 15.14 21.69 -5.76
N ALA A 18 14.11 21.01 -6.23
CA ALA A 18 14.15 19.57 -6.47
C ALA A 18 15.15 19.19 -7.57
N GLU A 19 15.23 19.98 -8.65
CA GLU A 19 16.15 19.76 -9.75
C GLU A 19 17.59 20.02 -9.32
N VAL A 20 17.87 21.15 -8.70
CA VAL A 20 19.21 21.47 -8.14
C VAL A 20 19.64 20.40 -7.14
N ALA A 21 18.75 19.98 -6.23
CA ALA A 21 19.06 18.97 -5.24
C ALA A 21 19.42 17.63 -5.91
N TYR A 22 18.70 17.25 -6.96
CA TYR A 22 18.99 16.01 -7.72
C TYR A 22 20.35 16.13 -8.45
N GLU A 23 20.60 17.18 -9.20
CA GLU A 23 21.84 17.35 -9.96
C GLU A 23 23.07 17.43 -9.04
N GLN A 24 22.98 18.09 -7.89
CA GLN A 24 24.05 18.09 -6.89
C GLN A 24 24.25 16.68 -6.31
N TRP A 25 23.18 15.99 -5.92
CA TRP A 25 23.22 14.61 -5.42
C TRP A 25 23.85 13.67 -6.47
N HIS A 26 23.42 13.76 -7.73
CA HIS A 26 23.92 12.98 -8.84
C HIS A 26 25.42 13.19 -9.02
N ARG A 27 25.86 14.44 -9.09
CA ARG A 27 27.28 14.81 -9.24
C ARG A 27 28.16 14.20 -8.16
N PHE A 28 27.77 14.36 -6.89
CA PHE A 28 28.55 13.83 -5.76
C PHE A 28 28.60 12.32 -5.73
N LEU A 29 27.43 11.68 -5.84
CA LEU A 29 27.33 10.24 -5.69
C LEU A 29 28.02 9.49 -6.83
N PHE A 30 27.78 9.90 -8.07
CA PHE A 30 28.34 9.23 -9.24
C PHE A 30 29.85 9.48 -9.36
N ALA A 31 30.35 10.67 -9.03
CA ALA A 31 31.81 10.91 -8.97
C ALA A 31 32.49 10.00 -7.94
N ARG A 32 31.83 9.80 -6.78
CA ARG A 32 32.34 8.87 -5.77
C ARG A 32 32.30 7.41 -6.24
N PHE A 33 31.25 7.00 -6.95
CA PHE A 33 31.19 5.68 -7.59
C PHE A 33 32.36 5.46 -8.56
N LEU A 34 32.63 6.43 -9.41
CA LEU A 34 33.76 6.34 -10.37
C LEU A 34 35.11 6.29 -9.66
N GLU A 35 35.28 7.10 -8.63
CA GLU A 35 36.52 7.11 -7.84
C GLU A 35 36.76 5.75 -7.17
N VAL A 36 35.79 5.24 -6.39
CA VAL A 36 35.94 3.97 -5.63
C VAL A 36 36.23 2.77 -6.54
N ASN A 37 35.68 2.80 -7.76
CA ASN A 37 35.88 1.73 -8.74
C ASN A 37 37.08 1.97 -9.70
N ASP A 38 37.99 2.94 -9.44
CA ASP A 38 39.15 3.32 -10.29
C ASP A 38 38.74 3.72 -11.72
N LEU A 39 37.54 4.23 -11.90
CA LEU A 39 36.95 4.61 -13.18
C LEU A 39 36.97 6.13 -13.44
N LEU A 40 37.21 6.95 -12.41
CA LEU A 40 37.46 8.38 -12.58
C LEU A 40 38.89 8.58 -13.10
N ARG A 41 39.03 8.92 -14.37
CA ARG A 41 40.36 8.93 -15.02
C ARG A 41 40.72 10.26 -15.66
N HIS A 42 42.01 10.63 -15.59
CA HIS A 42 42.55 11.77 -16.30
C HIS A 42 42.41 11.57 -17.82
N PRO A 43 41.80 12.52 -18.57
CA PRO A 43 41.51 12.32 -19.99
C PRO A 43 42.77 12.17 -20.88
N GLU A 44 43.92 12.77 -20.49
CA GLU A 44 45.15 12.66 -21.28
C GLU A 44 46.01 11.49 -20.85
N PHE A 45 46.14 11.24 -19.55
CA PHE A 45 47.07 10.24 -19.01
C PHE A 45 46.43 8.89 -18.75
N GLY A 46 45.13 8.79 -18.74
CA GLY A 46 44.40 7.56 -18.50
C GLY A 46 44.55 6.96 -17.10
N MET A 47 45.18 7.67 -16.17
CA MET A 47 45.40 7.22 -14.78
C MET A 47 44.14 7.44 -13.94
N PRO A 48 43.79 6.52 -13.01
CA PRO A 48 42.75 6.78 -12.03
C PRO A 48 43.09 7.98 -11.18
N LEU A 49 42.09 8.77 -10.83
CA LEU A 49 42.17 9.94 -9.98
C LEU A 49 41.27 9.82 -8.78
N SER A 50 41.76 10.25 -7.64
CA SER A 50 40.94 10.47 -6.46
C SER A 50 40.25 11.85 -6.53
N LEU A 51 39.17 12.03 -5.77
CA LEU A 51 38.51 13.33 -5.62
C LEU A 51 39.48 14.39 -5.01
N ALA A 52 40.41 13.96 -4.16
CA ALA A 52 41.45 14.84 -3.63
C ALA A 52 42.40 15.36 -4.73
N GLU A 53 42.82 14.51 -5.66
CA GLU A 53 43.63 14.92 -6.81
C GLU A 53 42.84 15.80 -7.79
N CYS A 54 41.53 15.55 -7.94
CA CYS A 54 40.64 16.45 -8.70
C CYS A 54 40.57 17.85 -8.07
N GLU A 55 40.58 17.95 -6.73
CA GLU A 55 40.57 19.23 -6.02
C GLU A 55 41.90 20.00 -6.26
N GLU A 56 43.03 19.30 -6.27
CA GLU A 56 44.33 19.89 -6.61
C GLU A 56 44.37 20.43 -8.06
N LEU A 57 43.75 19.71 -9.00
CA LEU A 57 43.69 20.08 -10.40
C LEU A 57 42.69 21.22 -10.68
N ALA A 58 41.72 21.48 -9.81
CA ALA A 58 40.65 22.46 -10.03
C ALA A 58 41.23 23.88 -10.32
N GLY A 59 42.21 24.29 -9.55
CA GLY A 59 42.90 25.57 -9.76
C GLY A 59 43.63 25.70 -11.10
N GLU A 60 44.25 24.64 -11.57
CA GLU A 60 44.97 24.59 -12.84
C GLU A 60 44.06 24.59 -14.05
N LEU A 61 42.91 23.92 -13.91
CA LEU A 61 41.91 23.79 -14.98
C LEU A 61 40.88 24.93 -15.02
N GLY A 62 40.94 25.84 -14.03
CA GLY A 62 39.98 26.96 -13.91
C GLY A 62 38.59 26.53 -13.47
N GLU A 63 38.49 25.36 -12.86
CA GLU A 63 37.22 24.82 -12.31
C GLU A 63 36.98 25.31 -10.88
N LEU A 64 35.71 25.21 -10.41
CA LEU A 64 35.29 25.73 -9.11
C LEU A 64 35.80 24.87 -7.92
N ASP A 65 35.79 23.57 -8.10
CA ASP A 65 36.11 22.57 -7.08
C ASP A 65 36.46 21.24 -7.74
N GLY A 66 36.94 20.28 -6.95
CA GLY A 66 37.29 18.93 -7.43
C GLY A 66 36.10 18.15 -7.97
N TRP A 67 34.90 18.42 -7.49
CA TRP A 67 33.70 17.80 -8.00
C TRP A 67 33.33 18.25 -9.41
N SER A 68 33.63 19.52 -9.74
CA SER A 68 33.48 20.05 -11.09
C SER A 68 34.49 19.44 -12.06
N VAL A 69 35.72 19.22 -11.60
CA VAL A 69 36.77 18.50 -12.38
C VAL A 69 36.32 17.03 -12.59
N ALA A 70 35.86 16.36 -11.53
CA ALA A 70 35.38 14.98 -11.62
C ALA A 70 34.22 14.86 -12.60
N ALA A 71 33.23 15.76 -12.54
CA ALA A 71 32.10 15.76 -13.46
C ALA A 71 32.51 15.98 -14.92
N ARG A 72 33.45 16.92 -15.16
CA ARG A 72 34.00 17.19 -16.51
C ARG A 72 34.75 16.00 -17.07
N PHE A 73 35.57 15.33 -16.27
CA PHE A 73 36.27 14.14 -16.70
C PHE A 73 35.31 12.96 -16.95
N ALA A 74 34.35 12.78 -16.07
CA ALA A 74 33.26 11.78 -16.22
C ALA A 74 32.41 12.01 -17.47
N GLN A 75 32.12 13.27 -17.84
CA GLN A 75 31.40 13.60 -19.07
C GLN A 75 32.17 13.12 -20.33
N GLY A 76 33.50 13.27 -20.33
CA GLY A 76 34.34 12.78 -21.43
C GLY A 76 34.26 11.25 -21.59
N ILE A 77 33.99 10.53 -20.53
CA ILE A 77 33.90 9.06 -20.49
C ILE A 77 32.47 8.60 -20.81
N LEU A 78 31.49 9.29 -20.28
CA LEU A 78 30.04 8.98 -20.39
C LEU A 78 29.25 10.22 -20.81
N PRO A 79 29.27 10.59 -22.08
CA PRO A 79 28.51 11.72 -22.59
C PRO A 79 26.98 11.47 -22.37
N GLY A 80 26.32 12.50 -21.89
CA GLY A 80 24.85 12.47 -21.63
C GLY A 80 24.45 11.97 -20.22
N ILE A 81 25.36 11.43 -19.40
CA ILE A 81 25.13 11.12 -18.00
C ILE A 81 25.50 12.31 -17.11
N PHE A 82 26.68 12.85 -17.29
CA PHE A 82 27.12 14.07 -16.61
C PHE A 82 26.90 15.29 -17.50
N ARG A 83 26.22 16.31 -16.94
CA ARG A 83 25.88 17.56 -17.64
C ARG A 83 26.43 18.76 -16.90
N PRO A 84 27.76 18.99 -16.92
CA PRO A 84 28.38 20.10 -16.19
C PRO A 84 27.91 21.47 -16.67
N GLU A 85 27.40 21.56 -17.91
CA GLU A 85 26.86 22.78 -18.51
C GLU A 85 25.38 23.05 -18.06
N ASP A 86 24.73 22.11 -17.37
CA ASP A 86 23.34 22.32 -16.93
C ASP A 86 23.28 23.49 -15.93
N PRO A 87 22.38 24.48 -16.14
CA PRO A 87 22.28 25.64 -15.26
C PRO A 87 21.99 25.31 -13.79
N SER A 88 21.35 24.16 -13.51
CA SER A 88 21.08 23.70 -12.13
C SER A 88 22.35 23.27 -11.40
N VAL A 89 23.34 22.75 -12.10
CA VAL A 89 24.67 22.41 -11.54
C VAL A 89 25.44 23.68 -11.15
N GLY A 90 25.26 24.80 -11.87
CA GLY A 90 25.85 26.07 -11.58
C GLY A 90 25.33 26.77 -10.32
N VAL A 91 24.22 26.28 -9.70
CA VAL A 91 23.69 26.84 -8.46
C VAL A 91 24.58 26.47 -7.28
N ARG A 92 25.13 27.52 -6.63
CA ARG A 92 26.07 27.37 -5.50
C ARG A 92 25.29 27.15 -4.20
N LEU A 93 25.66 26.10 -3.49
CA LEU A 93 25.22 25.87 -2.12
C LEU A 93 26.00 26.76 -1.14
N ALA A 94 25.43 27.02 0.05
CA ALA A 94 26.21 27.64 1.11
C ALA A 94 27.41 26.73 1.47
N ARG A 95 28.55 27.34 1.77
CA ARG A 95 29.79 26.62 2.00
C ARG A 95 29.69 25.57 3.11
N GLU A 96 28.94 25.87 4.15
CA GLU A 96 28.69 24.95 5.27
C GLU A 96 27.86 23.74 4.86
N ASP A 97 26.83 23.92 4.01
CA ASP A 97 25.99 22.86 3.49
C ASP A 97 26.75 21.99 2.48
N LEU A 98 27.57 22.60 1.61
CA LEU A 98 28.45 21.89 0.68
C LEU A 98 29.41 20.97 1.43
N LEU A 99 30.12 21.49 2.43
CA LEU A 99 31.05 20.71 3.26
C LEU A 99 30.32 19.57 4.02
N ALA A 100 29.09 19.79 4.43
CA ALA A 100 28.26 18.75 5.08
C ALA A 100 27.90 17.64 4.10
N LEU A 101 27.55 17.97 2.86
CA LEU A 101 27.26 16.98 1.80
C LEU A 101 28.49 16.19 1.40
N GLU A 102 29.63 16.87 1.21
CA GLU A 102 30.91 16.25 0.90
C GLU A 102 31.29 15.21 1.97
N ARG A 103 31.24 15.59 3.24
CA ARG A 103 31.48 14.67 4.35
C ARG A 103 30.50 13.48 4.33
N ALA A 104 29.24 13.74 4.14
CA ALA A 104 28.20 12.68 4.11
C ALA A 104 28.49 11.63 3.03
N VAL A 105 29.04 12.05 1.86
CA VAL A 105 29.35 11.13 0.76
C VAL A 105 30.72 10.45 0.99
N THR A 106 31.74 11.19 1.45
CA THR A 106 33.10 10.67 1.63
C THR A 106 33.24 9.75 2.85
N GLU A 107 32.39 9.93 3.89
CA GLU A 107 32.37 9.06 5.07
C GLU A 107 31.61 7.72 4.84
N LEU A 108 30.94 7.57 3.69
CA LEU A 108 30.29 6.28 3.36
C LEU A 108 31.35 5.22 3.07
N PRO A 109 31.19 3.98 3.61
CA PRO A 109 32.09 2.87 3.34
C PRO A 109 32.20 2.56 1.85
N ALA A 110 33.42 2.22 1.37
CA ALA A 110 33.66 1.92 -0.04
C ALA A 110 32.80 0.74 -0.55
N GLU A 111 32.55 -0.24 0.30
CA GLU A 111 31.74 -1.43 0.00
C GLU A 111 30.32 -1.09 -0.49
N ILE A 112 29.77 0.07 -0.11
CA ILE A 112 28.47 0.54 -0.59
C ILE A 112 28.53 0.86 -2.09
N PHE A 113 29.66 1.39 -2.56
CA PHE A 113 29.88 1.78 -3.97
C PHE A 113 30.33 0.61 -4.85
N GLU A 114 30.76 -0.49 -4.24
CA GLU A 114 31.14 -1.74 -4.92
C GLU A 114 29.96 -2.70 -5.04
N ALA A 115 28.92 -2.55 -4.19
CA ALA A 115 27.76 -3.43 -4.16
C ALA A 115 26.96 -3.34 -5.46
N GLU A 116 26.43 -4.49 -5.89
CA GLU A 116 25.51 -4.57 -7.01
C GLU A 116 24.23 -3.76 -6.68
N ASP A 117 23.75 -2.97 -7.65
CA ASP A 117 22.50 -2.22 -7.59
C ASP A 117 22.37 -1.12 -6.51
N SER A 118 23.46 -0.72 -5.88
CA SER A 118 23.42 0.32 -4.85
C SER A 118 22.83 1.66 -5.33
N LEU A 119 23.07 2.05 -6.58
CA LEU A 119 22.51 3.28 -7.17
C LEU A 119 20.99 3.24 -7.29
N GLY A 120 20.44 2.12 -7.70
CA GLY A 120 19.01 1.92 -7.79
C GLY A 120 18.34 2.05 -6.42
N TRP A 121 18.87 1.39 -5.39
CA TRP A 121 18.35 1.47 -4.02
C TRP A 121 18.38 2.89 -3.46
N VAL A 122 19.47 3.64 -3.68
CA VAL A 122 19.59 5.02 -3.21
C VAL A 122 18.55 5.92 -3.89
N TYR A 123 18.31 5.75 -5.20
CA TYR A 123 17.30 6.51 -5.92
C TYR A 123 15.87 6.15 -5.46
N GLN A 124 15.57 4.89 -5.20
CA GLN A 124 14.28 4.49 -4.64
C GLN A 124 14.05 5.15 -3.27
N PHE A 125 15.06 5.20 -2.44
CA PHE A 125 14.99 5.89 -1.15
C PHE A 125 14.71 7.40 -1.32
N TRP A 126 15.37 8.03 -2.29
CA TRP A 126 15.11 9.42 -2.67
C TRP A 126 13.64 9.66 -3.03
N GLN A 127 13.01 8.75 -3.76
CA GLN A 127 11.61 8.83 -4.19
C GLN A 127 10.61 8.50 -3.08
N SER A 128 11.03 7.91 -1.96
CA SER A 128 10.12 7.41 -0.93
C SER A 128 9.22 8.49 -0.34
N LYS A 129 9.74 9.69 -0.10
CA LYS A 129 8.97 10.83 0.41
C LYS A 129 7.90 11.29 -0.57
N ALA A 130 8.24 11.44 -1.85
CA ALA A 130 7.30 11.81 -2.90
C ALA A 130 6.19 10.75 -3.06
N LYS A 131 6.55 9.47 -2.98
CA LYS A 131 5.61 8.34 -2.98
C LYS A 131 4.60 8.41 -1.84
N ASP A 132 5.09 8.70 -0.63
CA ASP A 132 4.23 8.81 0.56
C ASP A 132 3.29 10.02 0.46
N GLU A 133 3.78 11.15 -0.02
CA GLU A 133 2.97 12.36 -0.24
C GLU A 133 1.86 12.11 -1.26
N VAL A 134 2.17 11.50 -2.41
CA VAL A 134 1.17 11.18 -3.44
C VAL A 134 0.15 10.17 -2.92
N ASN A 135 0.58 9.10 -2.24
CA ASN A 135 -0.32 8.11 -1.65
C ASN A 135 -1.22 8.70 -0.56
N ALA A 136 -0.69 9.62 0.25
CA ALA A 136 -1.45 10.31 1.29
C ALA A 136 -2.48 11.31 0.71
N SER A 137 -2.18 11.93 -0.43
CA SER A 137 -3.04 12.93 -1.07
C SER A 137 -4.36 12.36 -1.57
N GLY A 138 -4.40 11.07 -1.94
CA GLY A 138 -5.57 10.42 -2.55
C GLY A 138 -5.88 10.89 -3.98
N ARG A 139 -5.04 11.74 -4.58
CA ARG A 139 -5.20 12.15 -5.98
C ARG A 139 -4.95 11.01 -6.94
N LYS A 140 -5.46 11.14 -8.16
CA LYS A 140 -5.21 10.19 -9.24
C LYS A 140 -3.80 10.40 -9.80
N VAL A 141 -3.15 9.30 -10.14
CA VAL A 141 -1.72 9.24 -10.51
C VAL A 141 -1.55 9.43 -12.02
N GLY A 142 -0.65 10.32 -12.43
CA GLY A 142 -0.25 10.60 -13.80
C GLY A 142 0.81 11.69 -13.84
N GLY A 143 1.50 11.89 -14.96
CA GLY A 143 2.59 12.84 -15.08
C GLY A 143 3.70 12.58 -14.07
N ALA A 144 4.20 13.62 -13.42
CA ALA A 144 5.30 13.54 -12.46
C ALA A 144 5.04 12.63 -11.22
N ASP A 145 3.75 12.29 -10.93
CA ASP A 145 3.41 11.40 -9.84
C ASP A 145 3.57 9.92 -10.18
N LEU A 146 3.69 9.58 -11.48
CA LEU A 146 3.69 8.20 -11.95
C LEU A 146 4.97 7.47 -11.50
N SER A 147 6.14 8.04 -11.79
CA SER A 147 7.44 7.44 -11.43
C SER A 147 7.55 7.15 -9.91
N PRO A 148 7.36 8.10 -8.97
CA PRO A 148 7.48 7.82 -7.55
C PRO A 148 6.55 6.72 -7.02
N VAL A 149 5.32 6.66 -7.56
CA VAL A 149 4.29 5.73 -7.06
C VAL A 149 4.45 4.32 -7.61
N THR A 150 4.90 4.19 -8.85
CA THR A 150 4.94 2.91 -9.58
C THR A 150 6.32 2.28 -9.63
N GLN A 151 7.37 3.04 -9.33
CA GLN A 151 8.73 2.51 -9.31
C GLN A 151 8.88 1.45 -8.24
N LEU A 152 9.21 0.24 -8.67
CA LEU A 152 9.38 -0.95 -7.87
C LEU A 152 10.60 -1.70 -8.37
N PHE A 153 11.62 -1.82 -7.52
CA PHE A 153 12.81 -2.63 -7.87
C PHE A 153 12.44 -4.10 -8.02
N THR A 154 12.97 -4.70 -9.05
CA THR A 154 12.80 -6.11 -9.32
C THR A 154 13.90 -6.88 -8.61
N GLU A 155 13.56 -7.83 -7.78
CA GLU A 155 14.53 -8.70 -7.09
C GLU A 155 15.34 -9.49 -8.12
N ASP A 156 16.62 -9.67 -7.87
CA ASP A 156 17.55 -10.34 -8.78
C ASP A 156 17.06 -11.72 -9.22
N TYR A 157 16.53 -12.51 -8.29
CA TYR A 157 16.02 -13.85 -8.61
C TYR A 157 14.85 -13.85 -9.62
N MET A 158 14.02 -12.79 -9.65
CA MET A 158 12.93 -12.64 -10.63
C MET A 158 13.48 -12.36 -12.01
N VAL A 159 14.45 -11.45 -12.08
CA VAL A 159 15.14 -11.05 -13.32
C VAL A 159 15.85 -12.25 -13.93
N ARG A 160 16.69 -12.93 -13.14
CA ARG A 160 17.43 -14.11 -13.55
C ARG A 160 16.50 -15.25 -13.99
N PHE A 161 15.45 -15.53 -13.21
CA PHE A 161 14.48 -16.57 -13.59
C PHE A 161 13.87 -16.32 -14.97
N LEU A 162 13.41 -15.09 -15.25
CA LEU A 162 12.81 -14.75 -16.54
C LEU A 162 13.81 -14.80 -17.68
N LEU A 163 15.04 -14.33 -17.48
CA LEU A 163 16.07 -14.31 -18.53
C LEU A 163 16.67 -15.69 -18.76
N GLU A 164 16.91 -16.49 -17.73
CA GLU A 164 17.44 -17.85 -17.85
C GLU A 164 16.41 -18.79 -18.54
N ASN A 165 15.10 -18.60 -18.30
CA ASN A 165 14.05 -19.36 -18.98
C ASN A 165 13.62 -18.77 -20.34
N SER A 166 14.22 -17.67 -20.79
CA SER A 166 14.05 -17.10 -22.14
C SER A 166 15.33 -17.18 -22.95
N LEU A 167 16.28 -16.28 -22.74
CA LEU A 167 17.60 -16.30 -23.40
C LEU A 167 18.36 -17.60 -23.11
N GLY A 168 18.40 -18.01 -21.84
CA GLY A 168 19.05 -19.24 -21.41
C GLY A 168 18.41 -20.49 -22.01
N ALA A 169 17.07 -20.55 -22.07
CA ALA A 169 16.34 -21.66 -22.67
C ALA A 169 16.56 -21.75 -24.20
N TRP A 170 16.56 -20.60 -24.89
CA TRP A 170 16.93 -20.53 -26.31
C TRP A 170 18.37 -21.01 -26.54
N TRP A 171 19.30 -20.54 -25.69
CA TRP A 171 20.72 -20.94 -25.76
C TRP A 171 20.90 -22.45 -25.52
N ALA A 172 20.28 -23.02 -24.50
CA ALA A 172 20.31 -24.44 -24.20
C ALA A 172 19.74 -25.31 -25.33
N GLY A 173 18.67 -24.82 -26.00
CA GLY A 173 18.11 -25.50 -27.15
C GLY A 173 19.07 -25.52 -28.35
N LYS A 174 19.90 -24.50 -28.50
CA LYS A 174 20.80 -24.35 -29.64
C LYS A 174 22.21 -24.84 -29.38
N TYR A 175 22.71 -24.70 -28.18
CA TYR A 175 24.05 -25.03 -27.73
C TYR A 175 24.02 -25.87 -26.45
N PRO A 176 23.49 -27.11 -26.48
CA PRO A 176 23.26 -27.89 -25.25
C PRO A 176 24.53 -28.26 -24.49
N GLU A 177 25.69 -28.18 -25.15
CA GLU A 177 27.02 -28.46 -24.54
C GLU A 177 27.73 -27.18 -24.06
N SER A 178 27.09 -26.02 -24.12
CA SER A 178 27.72 -24.77 -23.73
C SER A 178 28.02 -24.74 -22.21
N PRO A 179 29.26 -24.38 -21.83
CA PRO A 179 29.64 -24.27 -20.42
C PRO A 179 28.86 -23.19 -19.67
N LEU A 180 28.27 -22.21 -20.37
CA LEU A 180 27.47 -21.14 -19.77
C LEU A 180 26.23 -21.66 -19.06
N LEU A 181 25.69 -22.80 -19.51
CA LEU A 181 24.51 -23.43 -18.93
C LEU A 181 24.70 -23.83 -17.46
N ALA A 182 25.94 -24.19 -17.07
CA ALA A 182 26.25 -24.53 -15.68
C ALA A 182 26.07 -23.32 -14.70
N GLY A 183 26.06 -22.10 -15.22
CA GLY A 183 25.85 -20.87 -14.44
C GLY A 183 24.39 -20.44 -14.34
N TYR A 184 23.46 -21.11 -15.02
CA TYR A 184 22.03 -20.76 -15.02
C TYR A 184 21.27 -21.54 -13.94
N GLU A 185 21.16 -20.95 -12.77
CA GLU A 185 20.58 -21.55 -11.55
C GLU A 185 19.07 -21.78 -11.67
N PHE A 186 18.37 -20.90 -12.38
CA PHE A 186 16.92 -20.89 -12.49
C PHE A 186 16.40 -21.45 -13.81
N LEU A 187 17.26 -21.93 -14.71
CA LEU A 187 16.84 -22.56 -15.95
C LEU A 187 16.11 -23.89 -15.68
N ARG A 188 14.84 -23.96 -16.05
CA ARG A 188 13.99 -25.12 -15.77
C ARG A 188 13.95 -26.06 -16.97
N PHE A 189 13.98 -27.36 -16.66
CA PHE A 189 13.88 -28.45 -17.64
C PHE A 189 12.63 -29.29 -17.38
N GLY A 190 12.00 -29.74 -18.48
CA GLY A 190 10.91 -30.71 -18.43
C GLY A 190 11.43 -32.13 -18.20
N GLU A 191 10.49 -33.08 -18.06
CA GLU A 191 10.84 -34.53 -17.91
C GLU A 191 11.58 -35.08 -19.13
N ASP A 192 11.44 -34.48 -20.30
CA ASP A 192 12.10 -34.81 -21.56
C ASP A 192 13.54 -34.25 -21.67
N GLY A 193 14.04 -33.58 -20.65
CA GLY A 193 15.36 -32.96 -20.61
C GLY A 193 15.49 -31.68 -21.43
N LYS A 194 14.40 -31.17 -22.02
CA LYS A 194 14.40 -29.89 -22.73
C LYS A 194 14.01 -28.73 -21.82
N PRO A 195 14.40 -27.50 -22.14
CA PRO A 195 13.93 -26.33 -21.41
C PRO A 195 12.40 -26.30 -21.32
N ALA A 196 11.88 -26.15 -20.10
CA ALA A 196 10.45 -26.19 -19.82
C ALA A 196 9.67 -25.05 -20.53
N ALA A 197 10.29 -23.89 -20.70
CA ALA A 197 9.73 -22.77 -21.45
C ALA A 197 9.84 -22.93 -22.98
N GLY A 198 10.45 -24.01 -23.46
CA GLY A 198 10.69 -24.27 -24.87
C GLY A 198 12.05 -23.76 -25.38
N THR A 199 12.38 -24.07 -26.62
CA THR A 199 13.68 -23.78 -27.27
C THR A 199 13.64 -22.56 -28.19
N PHE A 200 12.48 -21.97 -28.38
CA PHE A 200 12.24 -20.74 -29.19
C PHE A 200 12.85 -20.83 -30.60
N GLU A 201 12.56 -21.90 -31.32
CA GLU A 201 13.12 -22.20 -32.66
C GLU A 201 12.85 -21.13 -33.71
N GLY A 202 11.82 -20.28 -33.51
CA GLY A 202 11.49 -19.14 -34.37
C GLY A 202 12.35 -17.90 -34.15
N TRP A 203 13.23 -17.90 -33.16
CA TRP A 203 14.15 -16.78 -32.89
C TRP A 203 15.28 -16.69 -33.91
N PRO A 204 15.96 -15.53 -34.02
CA PRO A 204 17.08 -15.36 -34.95
C PRO A 204 18.17 -16.43 -34.80
N ASN A 205 18.72 -16.88 -35.93
CA ASN A 205 19.78 -17.90 -35.90
C ASN A 205 21.12 -17.36 -35.41
N ARG A 206 21.37 -16.06 -35.49
CA ARG A 206 22.59 -15.40 -35.02
C ARG A 206 22.29 -14.64 -33.76
N ILE A 207 23.13 -14.78 -32.75
CA ILE A 207 23.01 -14.04 -31.49
C ILE A 207 23.05 -12.53 -31.71
N SER A 208 23.83 -12.04 -32.70
CA SER A 208 23.90 -10.62 -33.05
C SER A 208 22.57 -10.03 -33.55
N ALA A 209 21.62 -10.87 -33.96
CA ALA A 209 20.27 -10.44 -34.37
C ALA A 209 19.21 -10.62 -33.30
N VAL A 210 19.54 -11.20 -32.13
CA VAL A 210 18.64 -11.29 -30.99
C VAL A 210 18.58 -9.95 -30.26
N THR A 211 17.42 -9.35 -30.20
CA THR A 211 17.22 -8.05 -29.55
C THR A 211 16.36 -8.17 -28.31
N VAL A 212 16.77 -7.53 -27.22
CA VAL A 212 16.09 -7.49 -25.93
C VAL A 212 15.68 -6.06 -25.64
N MET A 213 14.41 -5.87 -25.27
CA MET A 213 13.84 -4.59 -24.92
C MET A 213 13.28 -4.63 -23.50
N ASP A 214 13.63 -3.63 -22.68
CA ASP A 214 12.93 -3.31 -21.44
C ASP A 214 12.22 -1.94 -21.61
N PRO A 215 10.88 -1.91 -21.77
CA PRO A 215 10.13 -0.67 -21.98
C PRO A 215 9.87 0.14 -20.71
N CYS A 216 10.26 -0.37 -19.53
CA CYS A 216 10.12 0.28 -18.22
C CYS A 216 11.39 -0.04 -17.39
N CYS A 217 12.56 0.29 -17.93
CA CYS A 217 13.83 -0.29 -17.46
C CYS A 217 14.25 0.17 -16.06
N GLY A 218 13.65 1.23 -15.52
CA GLY A 218 14.05 1.77 -14.22
C GLY A 218 15.53 2.04 -14.15
N SER A 219 16.21 1.49 -13.14
CA SER A 219 17.66 1.55 -12.99
C SER A 219 18.45 0.55 -13.85
N GLY A 220 17.76 -0.29 -14.68
CA GLY A 220 18.38 -1.13 -15.66
C GLY A 220 18.61 -2.59 -15.28
N HIS A 221 17.97 -3.14 -14.26
CA HIS A 221 18.18 -4.51 -13.79
C HIS A 221 18.09 -5.58 -14.87
N PHE A 222 17.00 -5.60 -15.66
CA PHE A 222 16.86 -6.55 -16.77
C PHE A 222 17.92 -6.32 -17.84
N LEU A 223 18.28 -5.07 -18.12
CA LEU A 223 19.28 -4.75 -19.13
C LEU A 223 20.67 -5.21 -18.70
N VAL A 224 21.08 -4.99 -17.46
CA VAL A 224 22.38 -5.41 -16.91
C VAL A 224 22.48 -6.93 -16.89
N ALA A 225 21.44 -7.62 -16.40
CA ALA A 225 21.44 -9.08 -16.38
C ALA A 225 21.46 -9.69 -17.80
N ALA A 226 20.64 -9.16 -18.73
CA ALA A 226 20.65 -9.59 -20.13
C ALA A 226 22.00 -9.28 -20.81
N PHE A 227 22.62 -8.13 -20.51
CA PHE A 227 23.97 -7.78 -20.97
C PHE A 227 24.97 -8.86 -20.56
N GLY A 228 24.96 -9.24 -19.28
CA GLY A 228 25.84 -10.25 -18.73
C GLY A 228 25.73 -11.63 -19.44
N MET A 229 24.51 -12.02 -19.80
CA MET A 229 24.27 -13.25 -20.55
C MET A 229 24.72 -13.13 -22.01
N LEU A 230 24.28 -12.09 -22.71
CA LEU A 230 24.47 -11.90 -24.17
C LEU A 230 25.95 -11.76 -24.55
N TRP A 231 26.77 -10.99 -23.81
CA TRP A 231 28.16 -10.84 -24.17
C TRP A 231 28.96 -12.14 -24.02
N ARG A 232 28.64 -12.94 -22.99
CA ARG A 232 29.27 -14.26 -22.81
C ARG A 232 28.87 -15.22 -23.95
N MET A 233 27.59 -15.22 -24.35
CA MET A 233 27.12 -15.98 -25.50
C MET A 233 27.79 -15.55 -26.81
N ARG A 234 27.96 -14.23 -27.06
CA ARG A 234 28.67 -13.73 -28.25
C ARG A 234 30.15 -14.06 -28.22
N ALA A 235 30.81 -13.93 -27.07
CA ALA A 235 32.21 -14.29 -26.94
C ALA A 235 32.44 -15.75 -27.28
N GLU A 236 31.56 -16.67 -26.81
CA GLU A 236 31.65 -18.11 -27.04
C GLU A 236 31.49 -18.47 -28.52
N VAL A 237 30.47 -17.90 -29.21
CA VAL A 237 30.14 -18.31 -30.58
C VAL A 237 30.90 -17.52 -31.64
N GLU A 238 31.12 -16.22 -31.40
CA GLU A 238 31.77 -15.34 -32.36
C GLU A 238 33.30 -15.29 -32.15
N GLY A 239 33.82 -15.85 -31.06
CA GLY A 239 35.26 -15.88 -30.76
C GLY A 239 35.81 -14.52 -30.38
N LEU A 240 34.98 -13.62 -29.85
CA LEU A 240 35.32 -12.26 -29.49
C LEU A 240 36.02 -12.19 -28.15
N SER A 241 36.87 -11.18 -27.93
CA SER A 241 37.30 -10.82 -26.59
C SER A 241 36.13 -10.36 -25.74
N SER A 242 36.26 -10.41 -24.41
CA SER A 242 35.20 -9.90 -23.52
C SER A 242 34.83 -8.46 -23.84
N ALA A 243 35.79 -7.61 -24.08
CA ALA A 243 35.56 -6.20 -24.42
C ALA A 243 34.84 -6.02 -25.75
N ASP A 244 35.29 -6.72 -26.81
CA ASP A 244 34.63 -6.62 -28.14
C ASP A 244 33.23 -7.19 -28.13
N ALA A 245 32.98 -8.30 -27.39
CA ALA A 245 31.67 -8.90 -27.23
C ALA A 245 30.70 -7.96 -26.49
N GLN A 246 31.15 -7.31 -25.43
CA GLN A 246 30.38 -6.32 -24.68
C GLN A 246 30.01 -5.12 -25.54
N ASP A 247 30.99 -4.56 -26.27
CA ASP A 247 30.73 -3.43 -27.16
C ASP A 247 29.73 -3.79 -28.27
N ALA A 248 29.82 -5.00 -28.79
CA ALA A 248 28.89 -5.51 -29.78
C ALA A 248 27.48 -5.67 -29.20
N VAL A 249 27.34 -6.14 -27.95
CA VAL A 249 26.02 -6.24 -27.29
C VAL A 249 25.39 -4.87 -27.05
N LEU A 250 26.16 -3.90 -26.60
CA LEU A 250 25.68 -2.51 -26.40
C LEU A 250 25.17 -1.88 -27.69
N ARG A 251 25.80 -2.21 -28.83
CA ARG A 251 25.39 -1.68 -30.14
C ARG A 251 24.20 -2.39 -30.74
N ASP A 252 24.09 -3.72 -30.60
CA ASP A 252 23.22 -4.53 -31.45
C ASP A 252 22.04 -5.12 -30.70
N ASN A 253 22.16 -5.47 -29.41
CA ASN A 253 21.26 -6.40 -28.78
C ASN A 253 20.31 -5.78 -27.73
N LEU A 254 20.72 -4.71 -27.02
CA LEU A 254 20.01 -4.18 -25.85
C LEU A 254 19.35 -2.85 -26.12
N PHE A 255 18.08 -2.74 -25.70
CA PHE A 255 17.28 -1.54 -25.81
C PHE A 255 16.51 -1.29 -24.53
N GLY A 256 16.49 -0.04 -24.05
CA GLY A 256 15.75 0.36 -22.87
C GLY A 256 14.93 1.62 -23.08
N LEU A 257 13.75 1.66 -22.49
CA LEU A 257 12.92 2.86 -22.39
C LEU A 257 12.53 3.10 -20.94
N GLU A 258 12.54 4.37 -20.55
CA GLU A 258 12.15 4.77 -19.20
C GLU A 258 11.35 6.09 -19.25
N LEU A 259 10.39 6.23 -18.35
CA LEU A 259 9.60 7.44 -18.20
C LEU A 259 10.39 8.58 -17.54
N ASP A 260 11.19 8.25 -16.51
CA ASP A 260 11.97 9.20 -15.74
C ASP A 260 13.38 9.38 -16.34
N PRO A 261 13.75 10.58 -16.77
CA PRO A 261 15.07 10.82 -17.36
C PRO A 261 16.22 10.50 -16.40
N ARG A 262 15.98 10.60 -15.09
CA ARG A 262 16.97 10.28 -14.05
C ARG A 262 17.26 8.78 -13.99
N CYS A 263 16.20 7.96 -14.05
CA CYS A 263 16.37 6.51 -14.16
C CYS A 263 17.07 6.10 -15.46
N THR A 264 16.83 6.81 -16.56
CA THR A 264 17.57 6.59 -17.82
C THR A 264 19.08 6.77 -17.62
N GLN A 265 19.50 7.83 -16.92
CA GLN A 265 20.92 8.06 -16.59
C GLN A 265 21.50 6.95 -15.72
N ILE A 266 20.75 6.52 -14.68
CA ILE A 266 21.16 5.43 -13.80
C ILE A 266 21.32 4.11 -14.58
N ALA A 267 20.39 3.77 -15.45
CA ALA A 267 20.44 2.55 -16.26
C ALA A 267 21.63 2.54 -17.23
N MET A 268 21.91 3.67 -17.86
CA MET A 268 23.09 3.82 -18.74
C MET A 268 24.39 3.66 -17.94
N PHE A 269 24.46 4.25 -16.75
CA PHE A 269 25.61 4.14 -15.88
C PHE A 269 25.82 2.71 -15.37
N ALA A 270 24.74 2.02 -14.97
CA ALA A 270 24.80 0.64 -14.51
C ALA A 270 25.33 -0.31 -15.60
N LEU A 271 24.88 -0.14 -16.84
CA LEU A 271 25.42 -0.89 -17.99
C LEU A 271 26.91 -0.60 -18.24
N ALA A 272 27.31 0.66 -18.18
CA ALA A 272 28.71 1.05 -18.36
C ALA A 272 29.60 0.48 -17.24
N LEU A 273 29.15 0.59 -15.99
CA LEU A 273 29.87 0.06 -14.84
C LEU A 273 30.10 -1.45 -14.96
N GLU A 274 29.04 -2.22 -15.32
CA GLU A 274 29.16 -3.66 -15.52
C GLU A 274 30.10 -4.00 -16.68
N ALA A 275 30.05 -3.26 -17.79
CA ALA A 275 30.98 -3.44 -18.91
C ALA A 275 32.44 -3.20 -18.50
N TRP A 276 32.70 -2.18 -17.70
CA TRP A 276 34.06 -1.91 -17.22
C TRP A 276 34.56 -2.89 -16.17
N LYS A 277 33.69 -3.32 -15.24
CA LYS A 277 34.06 -4.34 -14.25
C LYS A 277 34.50 -5.66 -14.90
N GLN A 278 33.86 -6.04 -15.99
CA GLN A 278 34.09 -7.33 -16.66
C GLN A 278 35.08 -7.27 -17.82
N GLY A 279 35.16 -6.15 -18.53
CA GLY A 279 35.98 -6.00 -19.76
C GLY A 279 37.10 -4.97 -19.68
N GLY A 280 37.26 -4.33 -18.51
CA GLY A 280 38.23 -3.27 -18.29
C GLY A 280 37.81 -1.92 -18.85
N PHE A 281 38.42 -0.87 -18.33
CA PHE A 281 38.15 0.53 -18.72
C PHE A 281 38.46 0.76 -20.20
N ARG A 282 37.52 1.37 -20.91
CA ARG A 282 37.59 1.82 -22.30
C ARG A 282 36.45 2.78 -22.62
N VAL A 283 36.55 3.47 -23.76
CA VAL A 283 35.38 4.23 -24.29
C VAL A 283 34.34 3.24 -24.79
N LEU A 284 33.15 3.25 -24.21
CA LEU A 284 32.08 2.35 -24.54
C LEU A 284 31.18 2.91 -25.68
N PRO A 285 30.63 2.06 -26.51
CA PRO A 285 29.46 2.46 -27.31
C PRO A 285 28.37 3.00 -26.42
N THR A 286 27.68 4.06 -26.84
CA THR A 286 26.56 4.61 -26.07
C THR A 286 25.46 3.55 -25.90
N PRO A 287 25.07 3.18 -24.68
CA PRO A 287 23.96 2.26 -24.45
C PRO A 287 22.66 2.75 -25.09
N GLN A 288 21.90 1.84 -25.69
CA GLN A 288 20.67 2.18 -26.37
C GLN A 288 19.49 2.29 -25.37
N VAL A 289 19.59 3.26 -24.46
CA VAL A 289 18.55 3.60 -23.48
C VAL A 289 18.04 5.01 -23.78
N ALA A 290 16.71 5.21 -23.80
CA ALA A 290 16.12 6.50 -24.09
C ALA A 290 14.99 6.84 -23.12
N CYS A 291 14.80 8.13 -22.85
CA CYS A 291 13.69 8.61 -22.06
C CYS A 291 12.44 8.76 -22.91
N SER A 292 11.39 7.98 -22.60
CA SER A 292 10.08 8.05 -23.24
C SER A 292 9.15 9.09 -22.62
N GLY A 293 9.51 9.67 -21.48
CA GLY A 293 8.69 10.59 -20.71
C GLY A 293 8.97 12.08 -20.97
N ILE A 294 9.75 12.44 -21.99
CA ILE A 294 10.02 13.84 -22.33
C ILE A 294 8.84 14.41 -23.14
N PRO A 295 8.03 15.35 -22.59
CA PRO A 295 6.90 15.91 -23.32
C PRO A 295 7.33 16.99 -24.29
N ALA A 296 6.74 16.99 -25.49
CA ALA A 296 6.94 18.02 -26.49
C ALA A 296 6.12 19.30 -26.16
N LYS A 297 6.52 20.04 -25.13
CA LYS A 297 5.79 21.22 -24.61
C LYS A 297 6.15 22.54 -25.28
N VAL A 298 7.26 22.58 -26.05
CA VAL A 298 7.67 23.76 -26.83
C VAL A 298 6.70 23.93 -28.01
N PRO A 299 6.30 25.16 -28.35
CA PRO A 299 5.36 25.38 -29.47
C PRO A 299 5.81 24.70 -30.78
N LEU A 300 4.86 24.14 -31.55
CA LEU A 300 5.13 23.44 -32.80
C LEU A 300 5.98 24.26 -33.79
N GLN A 301 5.81 25.57 -33.78
CA GLN A 301 6.58 26.49 -34.66
C GLN A 301 8.08 26.43 -34.41
N GLU A 302 8.50 26.25 -33.14
CA GLU A 302 9.92 26.11 -32.82
C GLU A 302 10.46 24.73 -33.27
N TRP A 303 9.62 23.69 -33.18
CA TRP A 303 9.96 22.36 -33.71
C TRP A 303 10.16 22.37 -35.23
N THR A 304 9.27 23.03 -35.97
CA THR A 304 9.36 23.06 -37.43
C THR A 304 10.49 23.96 -37.98
N LYS A 305 10.98 24.91 -37.19
CA LYS A 305 12.19 25.68 -37.52
C LYS A 305 13.44 24.80 -37.65
N LEU A 306 13.54 23.73 -36.87
CA LEU A 306 14.65 22.78 -36.96
C LEU A 306 14.74 22.09 -38.33
N ALA A 307 13.68 22.10 -39.09
CA ALA A 307 13.67 21.47 -40.41
C ALA A 307 14.39 22.28 -41.50
N GLU A 308 14.68 23.57 -41.29
CA GLU A 308 15.36 24.46 -42.25
C GLU A 308 14.84 24.38 -43.69
N GLY A 309 13.53 24.05 -43.86
CA GLY A 309 12.88 23.88 -45.15
C GLY A 309 12.90 22.45 -45.73
N ASP A 310 13.42 21.48 -44.99
CA ASP A 310 13.31 20.06 -45.30
C ASP A 310 11.88 19.57 -45.00
N TYR A 311 11.08 19.32 -46.03
CA TYR A 311 9.69 18.92 -45.89
C TYR A 311 9.49 17.57 -45.15
N GLN A 312 10.41 16.62 -45.33
CA GLN A 312 10.34 15.30 -44.65
C GLN A 312 10.61 15.46 -43.18
N LEU A 313 11.64 16.21 -42.78
CA LEU A 313 11.96 16.51 -41.40
C LEU A 313 10.84 17.33 -40.75
N GLU A 314 10.28 18.34 -41.40
CA GLU A 314 9.16 19.15 -40.88
C GLU A 314 7.92 18.28 -40.60
N ALA A 315 7.55 17.40 -41.50
CA ALA A 315 6.45 16.47 -41.32
C ALA A 315 6.70 15.50 -40.16
N ALA A 316 7.93 14.98 -40.03
CA ALA A 316 8.34 14.09 -38.93
C ALA A 316 8.31 14.81 -37.57
N LEU A 317 8.84 16.01 -37.49
CA LEU A 317 8.85 16.83 -36.26
C LEU A 317 7.41 17.22 -35.81
N THR A 318 6.53 17.51 -36.76
CA THR A 318 5.12 17.77 -36.51
C THR A 318 4.44 16.55 -35.86
N ARG A 319 4.73 15.33 -36.36
CA ARG A 319 4.21 14.08 -35.81
C ARG A 319 4.76 13.80 -34.42
N LEU A 320 6.08 13.97 -34.21
CA LEU A 320 6.73 13.82 -32.88
C LEU A 320 6.10 14.75 -31.84
N HIS A 321 5.92 16.03 -32.20
CA HIS A 321 5.29 16.99 -31.31
C HIS A 321 3.89 16.55 -30.87
N SER A 322 3.06 16.05 -31.79
CA SER A 322 1.72 15.55 -31.47
C SER A 322 1.75 14.28 -30.61
N LEU A 323 2.60 13.32 -30.97
CA LEU A 323 2.71 12.02 -30.26
C LEU A 323 3.22 12.15 -28.84
N PHE A 324 4.19 13.04 -28.61
CA PHE A 324 4.85 13.20 -27.31
C PHE A 324 4.29 14.37 -26.49
N ALA A 325 3.13 14.93 -26.86
CA ALA A 325 2.50 16.00 -26.07
C ALA A 325 2.24 15.62 -24.62
N ASP A 326 1.78 14.40 -24.38
CA ASP A 326 1.49 13.84 -23.04
C ASP A 326 2.50 12.74 -22.63
N ALA A 327 3.74 12.80 -23.12
CA ALA A 327 4.76 11.78 -22.90
C ALA A 327 5.09 11.57 -21.41
N ASP A 328 5.05 12.61 -20.59
CA ASP A 328 5.26 12.55 -19.13
C ASP A 328 4.23 11.65 -18.41
N THR A 329 3.12 11.36 -19.05
CA THR A 329 2.04 10.50 -18.52
C THR A 329 1.98 9.15 -19.24
N LEU A 330 2.23 9.12 -20.55
CA LEU A 330 2.07 7.94 -21.40
C LEU A 330 3.37 7.11 -21.52
N GLY A 331 4.51 7.79 -21.58
CA GLY A 331 5.81 7.12 -21.70
C GLY A 331 5.84 6.10 -22.82
N SER A 332 6.25 4.88 -22.50
CA SER A 332 6.36 3.79 -23.46
C SER A 332 5.03 3.22 -23.95
N LEU A 333 3.88 3.68 -23.44
CA LEU A 333 2.57 3.35 -24.02
C LEU A 333 2.32 4.09 -25.34
N ILE A 334 3.08 5.12 -25.67
CA ILE A 334 3.04 5.80 -26.96
C ILE A 334 3.30 4.79 -28.06
N ASP A 335 2.44 4.80 -29.10
CA ASP A 335 2.52 3.89 -30.23
C ASP A 335 2.60 4.66 -31.57
N PRO A 336 3.83 4.98 -32.03
CA PRO A 336 4.02 5.73 -33.27
C PRO A 336 3.54 4.98 -34.50
N VAL A 337 3.64 3.65 -34.52
CA VAL A 337 3.23 2.80 -35.64
C VAL A 337 1.71 2.82 -35.80
N ARG A 338 1.00 2.53 -34.72
CA ARG A 338 -0.47 2.53 -34.69
C ARG A 338 -1.05 3.91 -34.98
N ALA A 339 -0.42 4.96 -34.46
CA ALA A 339 -0.84 6.33 -34.74
C ALA A 339 -0.72 6.69 -36.24
N ALA A 340 0.33 6.22 -36.90
CA ALA A 340 0.49 6.38 -38.35
C ALA A 340 -0.58 5.61 -39.13
N GLU A 341 -0.85 4.34 -38.76
CA GLU A 341 -1.90 3.52 -39.36
C GLU A 341 -3.29 4.15 -39.23
N GLN A 342 -3.63 4.63 -38.02
CA GLN A 342 -4.93 5.29 -37.78
C GLN A 342 -5.10 6.59 -38.60
N ALA A 343 -4.00 7.29 -38.85
CA ALA A 343 -4.00 8.49 -39.70
C ALA A 343 -4.00 8.19 -41.19
N GLY A 344 -3.95 6.91 -41.62
CA GLY A 344 -3.83 6.49 -43.00
C GLY A 344 -2.51 6.93 -43.65
N LEU A 345 -1.44 7.06 -42.86
CA LEU A 345 -0.13 7.51 -43.28
C LEU A 345 0.85 6.33 -43.28
N GLU A 346 1.87 6.37 -44.13
CA GLU A 346 2.99 5.45 -44.05
C GLU A 346 3.75 5.70 -42.71
N SER A 347 4.28 4.64 -42.13
CA SER A 347 5.13 4.75 -40.93
C SER A 347 6.41 5.49 -41.29
N VAL A 348 6.82 6.42 -40.42
CA VAL A 348 8.10 7.14 -40.55
C VAL A 348 9.21 6.20 -40.08
N ASP A 349 10.24 5.98 -40.89
CA ASP A 349 11.47 5.36 -40.41
C ASP A 349 12.29 6.42 -39.65
N TRP A 350 12.19 6.36 -38.33
CA TRP A 350 12.86 7.33 -37.45
C TRP A 350 14.39 7.25 -37.56
N ARG A 351 14.95 6.14 -38.08
CA ARG A 351 16.38 6.01 -38.33
C ARG A 351 16.86 6.93 -39.45
N ASP A 352 16.03 7.20 -40.40
CA ASP A 352 16.34 8.16 -41.47
C ASP A 352 16.22 9.61 -40.99
N ILE A 353 15.31 9.87 -40.08
CA ILE A 353 15.07 11.20 -39.50
C ILE A 353 16.13 11.60 -38.49
N ALA A 354 16.62 10.68 -37.65
CA ALA A 354 17.61 10.98 -36.61
C ALA A 354 18.91 11.66 -37.15
N PRO A 355 19.52 11.22 -38.26
CA PRO A 355 20.67 11.92 -38.82
C PRO A 355 20.35 13.33 -39.35
N LEU A 356 19.16 13.53 -39.91
CA LEU A 356 18.72 14.84 -40.41
C LEU A 356 18.53 15.81 -39.22
N LEU A 357 17.89 15.35 -38.18
CA LEU A 357 17.73 16.13 -36.95
C LEU A 357 19.07 16.46 -36.32
N GLN A 358 19.98 15.49 -36.20
CA GLN A 358 21.33 15.72 -35.66
C GLN A 358 22.10 16.77 -36.45
N LYS A 359 21.99 16.74 -37.80
CA LYS A 359 22.60 17.72 -38.67
C LYS A 359 22.03 19.12 -38.42
N ALA A 360 20.69 19.23 -38.32
CA ALA A 360 20.01 20.49 -38.05
C ALA A 360 20.44 21.06 -36.66
N LEU A 361 20.47 20.24 -35.62
CA LEU A 361 20.91 20.64 -34.28
C LEU A 361 22.37 21.07 -34.23
N THR A 362 23.25 20.43 -35.02
CA THR A 362 24.68 20.82 -35.13
C THR A 362 24.81 22.15 -35.87
N ALA A 363 23.95 22.42 -36.83
CA ALA A 363 23.96 23.71 -37.57
C ALA A 363 23.48 24.87 -36.67
N GLU A 364 22.49 24.67 -35.82
CA GLU A 364 22.02 25.65 -34.83
C GLU A 364 23.04 25.87 -33.69
N GLY A 365 23.73 24.81 -33.24
CA GLY A 365 24.76 24.87 -32.16
C GLY A 365 25.96 25.76 -32.54
N ASN A 366 26.15 26.15 -33.78
CA ASN A 366 27.10 27.16 -34.16
C ASN A 366 26.66 28.59 -33.81
N ASN A 367 25.44 28.83 -33.38
CA ASN A 367 24.96 30.06 -32.74
C ASN A 367 25.15 29.96 -31.20
N VAL A 368 26.40 30.02 -30.80
CA VAL A 368 26.81 29.99 -29.40
C VAL A 368 26.11 31.07 -28.60
N GLY A 369 25.25 30.72 -27.66
CA GLY A 369 24.82 31.62 -26.60
C GLY A 369 23.41 31.57 -26.04
N ASP A 370 22.52 30.70 -26.50
CA ASP A 370 21.19 30.56 -25.87
C ASP A 370 21.03 29.18 -25.24
N PRO A 371 21.12 29.07 -23.88
CA PRO A 371 20.93 27.78 -23.17
C PRO A 371 19.54 27.12 -23.41
N ALA A 372 18.54 27.90 -23.78
CA ALA A 372 17.21 27.37 -24.07
C ALA A 372 17.17 26.58 -25.38
N SER A 373 17.93 26.99 -26.39
CA SER A 373 18.06 26.28 -27.69
C SER A 373 18.81 24.97 -27.52
N GLU A 374 19.82 24.91 -26.67
CA GLU A 374 20.59 23.70 -26.38
C GLU A 374 19.73 22.64 -25.69
N VAL A 375 19.02 23.02 -24.61
CA VAL A 375 18.09 22.12 -23.87
C VAL A 375 16.97 21.62 -24.81
N PHE A 376 16.47 22.46 -25.69
CA PHE A 376 15.47 22.08 -26.66
C PHE A 376 16.01 21.07 -27.68
N GLY A 377 17.22 21.27 -28.16
CA GLY A 377 17.91 20.36 -29.08
C GLY A 377 18.12 18.97 -28.49
N GLU A 378 18.59 18.90 -27.27
CA GLU A 378 18.75 17.64 -26.54
C GLU A 378 17.40 16.92 -26.33
N ALA A 379 16.35 17.66 -25.97
CA ALA A 379 15.02 17.10 -25.80
C ALA A 379 14.48 16.53 -27.12
N ALA A 380 14.63 17.24 -28.23
CA ALA A 380 14.20 16.79 -29.56
C ALA A 380 14.94 15.52 -30.01
N ALA A 381 16.27 15.45 -29.78
CA ALA A 381 17.08 14.27 -30.06
C ALA A 381 16.66 13.07 -29.18
N GLY A 382 16.39 13.31 -27.90
CA GLY A 382 15.88 12.30 -26.95
C GLY A 382 14.54 11.72 -27.37
N ILE A 383 13.58 12.58 -27.74
CA ILE A 383 12.25 12.19 -28.23
C ILE A 383 12.35 11.38 -29.52
N THR A 384 13.21 11.80 -30.47
CA THR A 384 13.41 11.06 -31.74
C THR A 384 13.95 9.66 -31.48
N ARG A 385 14.90 9.51 -30.56
CA ARG A 385 15.46 8.22 -30.16
C ARG A 385 14.40 7.33 -29.50
N ALA A 386 13.58 7.89 -28.62
CA ALA A 386 12.48 7.17 -28.01
C ALA A 386 11.45 6.71 -29.07
N ALA A 387 11.10 7.56 -30.05
CA ALA A 387 10.21 7.21 -31.13
C ALA A 387 10.76 6.08 -32.02
N ASP A 388 12.06 6.08 -32.31
CA ASP A 388 12.73 4.98 -33.00
C ASP A 388 12.56 3.67 -32.22
N TYR A 389 12.91 3.64 -30.92
CA TYR A 389 12.82 2.41 -30.12
C TYR A 389 11.36 1.95 -29.94
N LEU A 390 10.40 2.86 -29.80
CA LEU A 390 8.96 2.54 -29.73
C LEU A 390 8.38 1.97 -31.03
N SER A 391 9.07 2.17 -32.16
CA SER A 391 8.62 1.75 -33.49
C SER A 391 9.24 0.44 -33.98
N ARG A 392 10.30 -0.04 -33.29
CA ARG A 392 11.00 -1.28 -33.66
C ARG A 392 10.28 -2.53 -33.18
N THR A 393 10.68 -3.68 -33.76
CA THR A 393 10.29 -5.00 -33.26
C THR A 393 11.50 -5.69 -32.63
N TYR A 394 11.23 -6.45 -31.56
CA TYR A 394 12.23 -7.11 -30.73
C TYR A 394 11.99 -8.60 -30.64
N THR A 395 13.03 -9.36 -30.30
CA THR A 395 12.97 -10.80 -30.07
C THR A 395 12.38 -11.12 -28.70
N LEU A 396 12.83 -10.39 -27.67
CA LEU A 396 12.43 -10.56 -26.28
C LEU A 396 12.07 -9.19 -25.67
N ILE A 397 10.95 -9.14 -24.98
CA ILE A 397 10.64 -8.06 -24.05
C ILE A 397 10.70 -8.64 -22.65
N ALA A 398 11.62 -8.14 -21.81
CA ALA A 398 11.78 -8.56 -20.44
C ALA A 398 11.66 -7.34 -19.51
N THR A 399 10.65 -7.30 -18.63
CA THR A 399 10.34 -6.11 -17.84
C THR A 399 9.49 -6.39 -16.61
N ASN A 400 9.56 -5.47 -15.66
CA ASN A 400 8.61 -5.33 -14.56
C ASN A 400 7.84 -4.00 -14.75
N PRO A 401 6.71 -3.99 -15.48
CA PRO A 401 5.98 -2.78 -15.77
C PRO A 401 5.28 -2.22 -14.51
N PRO A 402 4.92 -0.93 -14.49
CA PRO A 402 4.29 -0.29 -13.34
C PRO A 402 2.92 -0.89 -12.98
N PHE A 403 2.71 -1.22 -11.68
CA PHE A 403 1.44 -1.75 -11.15
C PHE A 403 0.54 -0.59 -10.72
N LEU A 404 -0.46 -0.26 -11.53
CA LEU A 404 -1.42 0.80 -11.23
C LEU A 404 -2.81 0.45 -11.75
N GLY A 405 -3.74 0.17 -10.84
CA GLY A 405 -5.13 -0.11 -11.21
C GLY A 405 -5.83 1.13 -11.80
N ILE A 406 -6.74 0.93 -12.77
CA ILE A 406 -7.43 1.99 -13.53
C ILE A 406 -8.08 3.06 -12.64
N ASN A 407 -8.61 2.69 -11.48
CA ASN A 407 -9.25 3.62 -10.55
C ASN A 407 -8.27 4.66 -9.97
N ARG A 408 -6.98 4.38 -10.00
CA ARG A 408 -5.92 5.29 -9.52
C ARG A 408 -5.30 6.11 -10.65
N MET A 409 -5.50 5.76 -11.91
CA MET A 409 -4.96 6.47 -13.07
C MET A 409 -5.58 7.86 -13.21
N SER A 410 -4.79 8.83 -13.67
CA SER A 410 -5.29 10.14 -14.08
C SER A 410 -6.31 10.02 -15.22
N PRO A 411 -7.20 10.99 -15.43
CA PRO A 411 -8.20 10.90 -16.48
C PRO A 411 -7.62 10.69 -17.89
N GLY A 412 -6.51 11.36 -18.21
CA GLY A 412 -5.82 11.23 -19.49
C GLY A 412 -5.24 9.82 -19.70
N LEU A 413 -4.51 9.29 -18.69
CA LEU A 413 -3.96 7.94 -18.74
C LEU A 413 -5.07 6.88 -18.82
N ALA A 414 -6.11 7.00 -17.99
CA ALA A 414 -7.23 6.07 -18.01
C ALA A 414 -7.93 6.06 -19.38
N HIS A 415 -8.18 7.24 -19.98
CA HIS A 415 -8.78 7.36 -21.29
C HIS A 415 -7.92 6.71 -22.40
N HIS A 416 -6.61 6.94 -22.36
CA HIS A 416 -5.68 6.32 -23.32
C HIS A 416 -5.71 4.79 -23.21
N VAL A 417 -5.59 4.26 -22.01
CA VAL A 417 -5.59 2.81 -21.77
C VAL A 417 -6.95 2.18 -22.16
N GLU A 418 -8.07 2.83 -21.85
CA GLU A 418 -9.40 2.36 -22.23
C GLU A 418 -9.64 2.36 -23.75
N SER A 419 -9.21 3.40 -24.43
CA SER A 419 -9.45 3.56 -25.86
C SER A 419 -8.49 2.74 -26.73
N GLN A 420 -7.24 2.54 -26.30
CA GLN A 420 -6.20 1.95 -27.12
C GLN A 420 -5.90 0.48 -26.77
N LEU A 421 -6.09 0.03 -25.50
CA LEU A 421 -5.57 -1.25 -25.02
C LEU A 421 -6.66 -2.24 -24.56
N GLY A 422 -7.92 -1.95 -24.82
CA GLY A 422 -9.04 -2.88 -24.76
C GLY A 422 -9.24 -3.56 -23.41
N GLU A 423 -9.24 -4.90 -23.37
CA GLU A 423 -9.54 -5.68 -22.18
C GLU A 423 -8.43 -5.60 -21.12
N SER A 424 -7.21 -5.16 -21.48
CA SER A 424 -6.07 -4.99 -20.56
C SER A 424 -6.14 -3.71 -19.73
N ARG A 425 -7.11 -2.84 -19.95
CA ARG A 425 -7.28 -1.52 -19.32
C ARG A 425 -7.36 -1.50 -17.80
N GLN A 426 -7.60 -2.63 -17.15
CA GLN A 426 -7.87 -2.68 -15.72
C GLN A 426 -6.64 -2.40 -14.83
N ASP A 427 -5.45 -2.61 -15.38
CA ASP A 427 -4.18 -2.36 -14.70
C ASP A 427 -3.10 -1.96 -15.70
N LEU A 428 -2.22 -1.05 -15.31
CA LEU A 428 -1.19 -0.52 -16.19
C LEU A 428 -0.19 -1.59 -16.66
N ALA A 429 0.17 -2.53 -15.79
CA ALA A 429 1.06 -3.63 -16.13
C ALA A 429 0.44 -4.56 -17.20
N LEU A 430 -0.87 -4.81 -17.14
CA LEU A 430 -1.58 -5.57 -18.15
C LEU A 430 -1.68 -4.77 -19.47
N ALA A 431 -1.81 -3.45 -19.39
CA ALA A 431 -1.78 -2.55 -20.53
C ALA A 431 -0.42 -2.59 -21.26
N PHE A 432 0.69 -2.61 -20.49
CA PHE A 432 2.04 -2.79 -21.05
C PHE A 432 2.21 -4.13 -21.77
N SER A 433 1.69 -5.24 -21.23
CA SER A 433 1.70 -6.53 -21.93
C SER A 433 0.87 -6.49 -23.23
N GLN A 434 -0.25 -5.76 -23.26
CA GLN A 434 -0.99 -5.58 -24.51
C GLN A 434 -0.25 -4.69 -25.52
N ARG A 435 0.45 -3.64 -25.05
CA ARG A 435 1.32 -2.80 -25.89
C ARG A 435 2.52 -3.62 -26.41
N GLY A 436 3.06 -4.53 -25.59
CA GLY A 436 4.14 -5.45 -25.92
C GLY A 436 3.90 -6.23 -27.21
N THR A 437 2.66 -6.59 -27.50
CA THR A 437 2.34 -7.30 -28.75
C THR A 437 2.73 -6.52 -30.01
N GLY A 438 2.72 -5.19 -29.97
CA GLY A 438 3.13 -4.32 -31.07
C GLY A 438 4.65 -4.23 -31.25
N TRP A 439 5.43 -4.60 -30.23
CA TRP A 439 6.89 -4.62 -30.28
C TRP A 439 7.49 -5.99 -30.62
N LEU A 440 6.66 -7.02 -30.74
CA LEU A 440 7.13 -8.38 -30.97
C LEU A 440 6.80 -8.85 -32.37
N GLY A 441 7.75 -9.53 -33.01
CA GLY A 441 7.49 -10.35 -34.16
C GLY A 441 6.63 -11.58 -33.79
N SER A 442 6.19 -12.34 -34.80
CA SER A 442 5.31 -13.50 -34.61
C SER A 442 5.84 -14.56 -33.61
N HIS A 443 7.15 -14.68 -33.50
CA HIS A 443 7.85 -15.61 -32.59
C HIS A 443 8.49 -14.90 -31.39
N GLY A 444 8.26 -13.61 -31.20
CA GLY A 444 8.78 -12.85 -30.09
C GLY A 444 8.17 -13.29 -28.76
N LEU A 445 8.86 -12.99 -27.65
CA LEU A 445 8.50 -13.44 -26.31
C LEU A 445 8.36 -12.24 -25.36
N GLU A 446 7.31 -12.25 -24.58
CA GLU A 446 7.16 -11.46 -23.35
C GLU A 446 7.61 -12.27 -22.13
N ALA A 447 8.50 -11.71 -21.32
CA ALA A 447 8.95 -12.25 -20.04
C ALA A 447 8.72 -11.18 -18.95
N PHE A 448 7.56 -11.23 -18.31
CA PHE A 448 7.04 -10.12 -17.50
C PHE A 448 6.85 -10.51 -16.04
N VAL A 449 7.10 -9.54 -15.16
CA VAL A 449 6.56 -9.55 -13.80
C VAL A 449 5.20 -8.87 -13.85
N LEU A 450 4.13 -9.58 -13.51
CA LEU A 450 2.75 -9.08 -13.58
C LEU A 450 2.04 -9.22 -12.22
N PRO A 451 1.01 -8.39 -11.93
CA PRO A 451 0.16 -8.62 -10.77
C PRO A 451 -0.65 -9.91 -10.94
N GLY A 452 -0.65 -10.80 -9.92
CA GLY A 452 -1.31 -12.12 -10.00
C GLY A 452 -2.85 -12.08 -10.00
N ASP A 453 -3.44 -10.95 -9.67
CA ASP A 453 -4.90 -10.77 -9.56
C ASP A 453 -5.66 -11.12 -10.85
N TRP A 454 -5.04 -10.98 -12.01
CA TRP A 454 -5.71 -11.28 -13.27
C TRP A 454 -5.97 -12.77 -13.47
N LEU A 455 -5.26 -13.66 -12.78
CA LEU A 455 -5.44 -15.10 -12.88
C LEU A 455 -6.82 -15.57 -12.42
N SER A 456 -7.43 -14.86 -11.47
CA SER A 456 -8.66 -15.31 -10.81
C SER A 456 -9.78 -14.25 -10.79
N THR A 457 -9.44 -12.95 -10.76
CA THR A 457 -10.41 -11.86 -10.57
C THR A 457 -11.52 -11.88 -11.63
N PRO A 458 -12.81 -11.88 -11.24
CA PRO A 458 -13.94 -12.01 -12.18
C PRO A 458 -14.00 -10.91 -13.24
N ARG A 459 -13.66 -9.67 -12.91
CA ARG A 459 -13.66 -8.53 -13.85
C ARG A 459 -12.66 -8.70 -14.99
N LEU A 460 -11.65 -9.57 -14.82
CA LEU A 460 -10.59 -9.84 -15.81
C LEU A 460 -10.83 -11.14 -16.62
N MET A 461 -12.02 -11.75 -16.49
CA MET A 461 -12.38 -12.96 -17.24
C MET A 461 -12.27 -12.77 -18.75
N LYS A 462 -12.71 -11.63 -19.29
CA LYS A 462 -12.62 -11.34 -20.73
C LYS A 462 -11.18 -11.26 -21.20
N LEU A 463 -10.29 -10.64 -20.40
CA LEU A 463 -8.86 -10.58 -20.68
C LEU A 463 -8.24 -11.98 -20.70
N ARG A 464 -8.53 -12.82 -19.69
CA ARG A 464 -8.04 -14.20 -19.65
C ARG A 464 -8.44 -14.98 -20.89
N ARG A 465 -9.73 -14.94 -21.24
CA ARG A 465 -10.20 -15.61 -22.46
C ARG A 465 -9.51 -15.08 -23.70
N TYR A 466 -9.37 -13.77 -23.83
CA TYR A 466 -8.69 -13.13 -24.95
C TYR A 466 -7.22 -13.61 -25.07
N TRP A 467 -6.48 -13.62 -23.96
CA TRP A 467 -5.09 -14.07 -23.96
C TRP A 467 -4.96 -15.57 -24.20
N PHE A 468 -5.74 -16.44 -23.53
CA PHE A 468 -5.66 -17.87 -23.70
C PHE A 468 -6.17 -18.36 -25.06
N LEU A 469 -7.00 -17.60 -25.75
CA LEU A 469 -7.41 -17.88 -27.13
C LEU A 469 -6.38 -17.42 -28.16
N GLY A 470 -5.71 -16.29 -27.92
CA GLY A 470 -4.89 -15.59 -28.90
C GLY A 470 -3.38 -15.74 -28.76
N ARG A 471 -2.87 -16.18 -27.58
CA ARG A 471 -1.44 -16.22 -27.27
C ARG A 471 -0.93 -17.63 -27.00
N THR A 472 0.37 -17.84 -27.15
CA THR A 472 1.05 -19.03 -26.66
C THR A 472 1.65 -18.75 -25.27
N HIS A 473 1.42 -19.65 -24.34
CA HIS A 473 1.88 -19.57 -22.96
C HIS A 473 2.99 -20.57 -22.72
N TYR A 474 4.04 -20.19 -22.02
CA TYR A 474 5.22 -21.05 -21.80
C TYR A 474 5.42 -21.40 -20.34
N LEU A 475 5.51 -20.38 -19.47
CA LEU A 475 5.81 -20.59 -18.08
C LEU A 475 5.08 -19.54 -17.22
N LEU A 476 4.49 -20.00 -16.08
CA LEU A 476 3.78 -19.15 -15.14
C LEU A 476 4.15 -19.55 -13.71
N VAL A 477 4.72 -18.60 -12.94
CA VAL A 477 5.06 -18.82 -11.55
C VAL A 477 4.34 -17.79 -10.68
N ARG A 478 3.61 -18.26 -9.67
CA ARG A 478 3.03 -17.38 -8.65
C ARG A 478 3.99 -17.25 -7.49
N LEU A 479 4.41 -16.03 -7.17
CA LEU A 479 5.36 -15.76 -6.09
C LEU A 479 4.67 -15.46 -4.74
N GLY A 480 3.47 -14.88 -4.75
CA GLY A 480 2.73 -14.53 -3.55
C GLY A 480 3.16 -13.21 -2.90
N GLU A 481 2.50 -12.85 -1.79
CA GLU A 481 2.83 -11.64 -1.02
C GLU A 481 4.22 -11.73 -0.38
N GLY A 482 4.88 -10.58 -0.21
CA GLY A 482 6.22 -10.48 0.39
C GLY A 482 7.35 -10.94 -0.53
N SER A 483 7.14 -10.96 -1.84
CA SER A 483 8.15 -11.31 -2.85
C SER A 483 9.10 -10.15 -3.16
N PHE A 484 8.72 -8.92 -2.83
CA PHE A 484 9.54 -7.73 -2.95
C PHE A 484 10.05 -7.29 -1.58
N SER A 485 11.27 -6.80 -1.53
CA SER A 485 11.86 -6.15 -0.36
C SER A 485 11.08 -4.88 0.03
N GLY A 486 11.23 -4.41 1.28
CA GLY A 486 10.61 -3.16 1.74
C GLY A 486 9.12 -3.28 2.14
N GLY A 487 8.58 -4.48 2.34
CA GLY A 487 7.23 -4.69 2.90
C GLY A 487 6.08 -4.36 1.95
N ILE A 488 6.33 -4.35 0.66
CA ILE A 488 5.35 -4.07 -0.39
C ILE A 488 4.36 -5.24 -0.48
N ARG A 489 3.08 -4.94 -0.29
CA ARG A 489 2.00 -5.93 -0.35
C ARG A 489 1.44 -6.06 -1.76
N THR A 490 2.16 -6.75 -2.61
CA THR A 490 1.71 -7.16 -3.95
C THR A 490 1.78 -8.67 -4.05
N ASN A 491 1.04 -9.24 -5.00
CA ASN A 491 1.05 -10.66 -5.29
C ASN A 491 1.53 -10.86 -6.74
N PRO A 492 2.84 -10.79 -7.00
CA PRO A 492 3.37 -10.86 -8.35
C PRO A 492 3.42 -12.30 -8.87
N ILE A 493 3.40 -12.38 -10.20
CA ILE A 493 3.68 -13.59 -10.96
C ILE A 493 4.83 -13.34 -11.94
N LEU A 494 5.59 -14.37 -12.25
CA LEU A 494 6.52 -14.41 -13.37
C LEU A 494 5.81 -15.10 -14.52
N TYR A 495 5.73 -14.46 -15.68
CA TYR A 495 4.93 -14.97 -16.77
C TYR A 495 5.59 -14.76 -18.11
N MET A 496 5.59 -15.85 -18.93
CA MET A 496 6.20 -15.89 -20.24
C MET A 496 5.17 -16.29 -21.27
N MET A 497 5.00 -15.46 -22.32
CA MET A 497 4.03 -15.69 -23.38
C MET A 497 4.47 -15.05 -24.72
N SER A 498 3.96 -15.58 -25.84
CA SER A 498 4.13 -15.03 -27.17
C SER A 498 2.82 -14.41 -27.68
N PRO A 499 2.87 -13.32 -28.48
CA PRO A 499 1.67 -12.66 -29.00
C PRO A 499 0.87 -13.52 -29.99
N THR A 500 1.46 -14.57 -30.52
CA THR A 500 0.85 -15.45 -31.53
C THR A 500 0.54 -16.80 -30.94
N ARG A 501 -0.63 -17.37 -31.23
CA ARG A 501 -0.97 -18.71 -30.81
C ARG A 501 -0.36 -19.76 -31.74
N PHE A 502 0.53 -20.56 -31.22
CA PHE A 502 0.99 -21.83 -31.76
C PHE A 502 0.11 -22.97 -31.22
N ARG A 503 0.17 -24.17 -31.83
CA ARG A 503 -0.80 -25.25 -31.60
C ARG A 503 -0.73 -25.98 -30.24
N ASP A 504 0.21 -25.64 -29.35
CA ASP A 504 0.32 -26.30 -28.05
C ASP A 504 -0.76 -25.81 -27.07
N ASP A 505 -1.52 -26.78 -26.55
CA ASP A 505 -2.57 -26.54 -25.54
C ASP A 505 -2.02 -26.52 -24.11
N HIS A 506 -0.73 -26.75 -23.92
CA HIS A 506 -0.14 -26.95 -22.61
C HIS A 506 1.03 -26.00 -22.38
N PHE A 507 1.19 -25.59 -21.12
CA PHE A 507 2.33 -24.82 -20.62
C PHE A 507 2.65 -25.26 -19.18
N PHE A 508 3.77 -24.81 -18.62
CA PHE A 508 4.18 -25.17 -17.28
C PHE A 508 3.93 -24.03 -16.28
N GLY A 509 3.70 -24.41 -15.00
CA GLY A 509 3.58 -23.43 -13.92
C GLY A 509 3.71 -24.09 -12.55
N PHE A 510 3.92 -23.26 -11.53
CA PHE A 510 3.91 -23.65 -10.13
C PHE A 510 3.63 -22.48 -9.19
N ASP A 511 3.32 -22.78 -7.92
CA ASP A 511 2.89 -21.80 -6.93
C ASP A 511 3.86 -21.76 -5.74
N LEU A 512 4.47 -20.62 -5.49
CA LEU A 512 5.39 -20.33 -4.39
C LEU A 512 4.78 -19.38 -3.34
N SER A 513 3.48 -19.13 -3.36
CA SER A 513 2.84 -18.16 -2.46
C SER A 513 2.96 -18.52 -0.98
N GLU A 514 3.21 -19.78 -0.64
CA GLU A 514 3.44 -20.28 0.72
C GLU A 514 4.92 -20.61 1.00
N SER A 515 5.80 -20.40 0.03
CA SER A 515 7.23 -20.67 0.19
C SER A 515 7.86 -19.72 1.21
N THR A 516 8.72 -20.28 2.05
CA THR A 516 9.57 -19.53 3.00
C THR A 516 10.94 -19.21 2.41
N ASP A 517 11.36 -19.94 1.36
CA ASP A 517 12.60 -19.72 0.60
C ASP A 517 12.30 -19.80 -0.90
N ARG A 518 11.84 -18.68 -1.46
CA ARG A 518 11.44 -18.59 -2.86
C ARG A 518 12.60 -18.77 -3.83
N VAL A 519 13.80 -18.36 -3.44
CA VAL A 519 14.98 -18.45 -4.29
C VAL A 519 15.33 -19.92 -4.55
N SER A 520 15.43 -20.72 -3.49
CA SER A 520 15.69 -22.17 -3.60
C SER A 520 14.53 -22.90 -4.32
N ASP A 521 13.29 -22.54 -4.00
CA ASP A 521 12.12 -23.20 -4.56
C ASP A 521 11.91 -22.88 -6.05
N LEU A 522 12.34 -21.73 -6.56
CA LEU A 522 12.31 -21.41 -7.99
C LEU A 522 13.08 -22.40 -8.84
N SER A 523 14.21 -22.90 -8.34
CA SER A 523 15.03 -23.90 -9.04
C SER A 523 14.54 -25.34 -8.84
N SER A 524 13.91 -25.65 -7.70
CA SER A 524 13.64 -27.03 -7.27
C SER A 524 12.17 -27.47 -7.33
N GLN A 525 11.21 -26.53 -7.26
CA GLN A 525 9.77 -26.86 -7.22
C GLN A 525 9.31 -27.64 -8.46
N THR A 526 8.44 -28.63 -8.26
CA THR A 526 7.88 -29.43 -9.33
C THR A 526 7.08 -28.60 -10.33
N LEU A 527 7.33 -28.78 -11.61
CA LEU A 527 6.57 -28.16 -12.69
C LEU A 527 5.21 -28.85 -12.86
N GLU A 528 4.14 -28.11 -12.77
CA GLU A 528 2.79 -28.57 -13.09
C GLU A 528 2.47 -28.25 -14.55
N ARG A 529 1.92 -29.23 -15.26
CA ARG A 529 1.48 -29.07 -16.64
C ARG A 529 0.05 -28.54 -16.67
N LEU A 530 -0.15 -27.35 -17.22
CA LEU A 530 -1.43 -26.66 -17.30
C LEU A 530 -2.00 -26.78 -18.72
N SER A 531 -3.33 -26.94 -18.84
CA SER A 531 -4.03 -27.02 -20.12
C SER A 531 -4.82 -25.74 -20.40
N VAL A 532 -4.60 -25.14 -21.55
CA VAL A 532 -5.35 -23.95 -22.01
C VAL A 532 -6.83 -24.29 -22.23
N SER A 533 -7.14 -25.47 -22.78
CA SER A 533 -8.52 -25.92 -22.99
C SER A 533 -9.25 -26.06 -21.65
N GLU A 534 -8.61 -26.66 -20.62
CA GLU A 534 -9.21 -26.77 -19.30
C GLU A 534 -9.46 -25.40 -18.64
N ILE A 535 -8.56 -24.44 -18.80
CA ILE A 535 -8.74 -23.07 -18.32
C ILE A 535 -9.93 -22.41 -19.03
N LEU A 536 -10.08 -22.60 -20.33
CA LEU A 536 -11.17 -22.03 -21.12
C LEU A 536 -12.54 -22.69 -20.84
N GLU A 537 -12.56 -23.98 -20.48
CA GLU A 537 -13.76 -24.72 -20.05
C GLU A 537 -14.28 -24.22 -18.69
N HIS A 538 -13.40 -23.70 -17.82
CA HIS A 538 -13.83 -23.12 -16.56
C HIS A 538 -14.73 -21.90 -16.81
N PRO A 539 -15.93 -21.79 -16.19
CA PRO A 539 -16.91 -20.72 -16.47
C PRO A 539 -16.34 -19.31 -16.44
N ARG A 540 -15.35 -19.05 -15.61
CA ARG A 540 -14.65 -17.77 -15.49
C ARG A 540 -13.20 -17.80 -15.96
N SER A 541 -12.79 -18.89 -16.59
CA SER A 541 -11.43 -19.10 -17.07
C SER A 541 -10.36 -18.81 -16.01
N VAL A 542 -10.60 -19.25 -14.78
CA VAL A 542 -9.63 -19.09 -13.67
C VAL A 542 -8.43 -19.98 -13.89
N VAL A 543 -7.22 -19.42 -13.71
CA VAL A 543 -5.97 -20.17 -13.76
C VAL A 543 -5.65 -20.69 -12.37
N SER A 544 -5.82 -22.00 -12.17
CA SER A 544 -5.46 -22.67 -10.92
C SER A 544 -4.18 -23.48 -11.13
N LEU A 545 -3.20 -23.27 -10.26
CA LEU A 545 -1.95 -24.00 -10.22
C LEU A 545 -2.06 -25.27 -9.35
N ALA A 546 -3.22 -25.53 -8.73
CA ALA A 546 -3.51 -26.74 -7.97
C ALA A 546 -4.35 -27.71 -8.81
N LYS A 547 -4.08 -29.02 -8.68
CA LYS A 547 -4.88 -30.08 -9.35
C LYS A 547 -6.32 -30.11 -8.80
N ILE A 548 -7.29 -29.68 -9.59
CA ILE A 548 -8.73 -29.81 -9.27
C ILE A 548 -9.29 -31.05 -10.01
N SER A 549 -9.91 -31.97 -9.26
CA SER A 549 -10.47 -33.18 -9.87
C SER A 549 -11.65 -32.85 -10.82
N ARG A 550 -11.77 -33.65 -11.89
CA ARG A 550 -12.82 -33.44 -12.92
C ARG A 550 -14.25 -33.52 -12.37
N SER A 551 -14.48 -34.30 -11.30
CA SER A 551 -15.79 -34.43 -10.65
C SER A 551 -16.25 -33.17 -9.89
N GLN A 552 -15.31 -32.33 -9.45
CA GLN A 552 -15.62 -31.07 -8.77
C GLN A 552 -16.00 -29.93 -9.74
N ARG A 553 -15.79 -30.11 -11.04
CA ARG A 553 -16.04 -29.08 -12.07
C ARG A 553 -17.49 -29.00 -12.53
N THR A 554 -18.30 -30.08 -12.37
CA THR A 554 -19.68 -30.19 -12.91
C THR A 554 -20.78 -29.94 -11.87
N SER A 555 -20.44 -29.80 -10.58
CA SER A 555 -21.41 -29.54 -9.51
C SER A 555 -21.87 -28.08 -9.46
N ALA A 556 -23.11 -27.85 -9.04
CA ALA A 556 -23.65 -26.50 -8.81
C ALA A 556 -22.81 -25.73 -7.79
N SER A 557 -22.70 -24.45 -7.96
CA SER A 557 -21.95 -23.53 -7.08
C SER A 557 -22.87 -22.82 -6.09
N VAL A 558 -22.32 -22.24 -5.03
CA VAL A 558 -23.08 -21.37 -4.13
C VAL A 558 -23.76 -20.22 -4.91
N GLY A 559 -23.12 -19.73 -6.00
CA GLY A 559 -23.67 -18.67 -6.83
C GLY A 559 -24.95 -19.03 -7.59
N ASP A 560 -25.24 -20.32 -7.77
CA ASP A 560 -26.50 -20.79 -8.37
C ASP A 560 -27.68 -20.65 -7.39
N TYR A 561 -27.41 -20.55 -6.08
CA TYR A 561 -28.40 -20.51 -5.00
C TYR A 561 -28.40 -19.20 -4.22
N ALA A 562 -27.34 -18.39 -4.30
CA ALA A 562 -27.19 -17.20 -3.46
C ALA A 562 -26.47 -16.06 -4.18
N VAL A 563 -26.66 -14.86 -3.66
CA VAL A 563 -25.92 -13.66 -4.06
C VAL A 563 -25.00 -13.20 -2.92
N ALA A 564 -23.80 -12.73 -3.25
CA ALA A 564 -22.88 -12.16 -2.29
C ALA A 564 -22.48 -10.73 -2.65
N LYS A 565 -22.34 -9.87 -1.65
CA LYS A 565 -21.84 -8.49 -1.79
C LYS A 565 -20.93 -8.17 -0.63
N SER A 566 -19.85 -7.40 -0.88
CA SER A 566 -19.09 -6.79 0.21
C SER A 566 -19.86 -5.62 0.82
N GLY A 567 -19.56 -5.35 2.09
CA GLY A 567 -20.23 -4.28 2.83
C GLY A 567 -19.72 -2.87 2.48
N MET A 568 -20.24 -1.91 3.22
CA MET A 568 -20.00 -0.48 3.04
C MET A 568 -18.63 -0.04 3.54
N PHE A 569 -18.20 1.14 3.08
CA PHE A 569 -17.02 1.82 3.56
C PHE A 569 -17.34 3.29 3.87
N ALA A 570 -17.15 3.69 5.13
CA ALA A 570 -17.49 5.04 5.58
C ALA A 570 -16.58 6.15 5.04
N GLY A 571 -15.36 5.81 4.61
CA GLY A 571 -14.35 6.76 4.13
C GLY A 571 -13.54 7.43 5.24
N ASP A 572 -14.16 7.69 6.40
CA ASP A 572 -13.53 8.22 7.61
C ASP A 572 -14.10 7.52 8.85
N GLY A 573 -13.50 6.37 9.20
CA GLY A 573 -13.97 5.56 10.32
C GLY A 573 -13.89 6.28 11.67
N ASP A 574 -12.87 7.10 11.90
CA ASP A 574 -12.74 7.89 13.13
C ASP A 574 -13.90 8.88 13.32
N ARG A 575 -14.48 9.38 12.22
CA ARG A 575 -15.61 10.30 12.23
C ARG A 575 -16.96 9.58 12.32
N PHE A 576 -17.14 8.50 11.57
CA PHE A 576 -18.44 7.89 11.34
C PHE A 576 -18.70 6.59 12.07
N GLU A 577 -17.66 5.89 12.55
CA GLU A 577 -17.81 4.59 13.22
C GLU A 577 -17.47 4.68 14.71
N ARG A 578 -18.26 4.00 15.55
CA ARG A 578 -18.01 3.81 16.99
C ARG A 578 -18.23 2.35 17.35
N ASN A 579 -17.74 1.94 18.52
CA ASN A 579 -18.31 0.75 19.16
C ASN A 579 -19.62 1.15 19.86
N PHE A 580 -20.60 0.24 19.90
CA PHE A 580 -21.92 0.58 20.46
C PHE A 580 -21.86 1.06 21.91
N TRP A 581 -20.88 0.60 22.66
CA TRP A 581 -20.67 1.01 24.06
C TRP A 581 -20.02 2.39 24.23
N GLU A 582 -19.63 3.07 23.15
CA GLU A 582 -19.09 4.42 23.23
C GLU A 582 -20.19 5.49 23.32
N ILE A 583 -21.41 5.15 22.97
CA ILE A 583 -22.57 6.05 23.05
C ILE A 583 -23.67 5.47 23.95
N PRO A 584 -24.44 6.31 24.65
CA PRO A 584 -25.44 5.82 25.61
C PRO A 584 -26.69 5.26 24.96
N LYS A 585 -27.04 5.68 23.75
CA LYS A 585 -28.22 5.27 23.01
C LYS A 585 -28.04 5.55 21.51
N LEU A 586 -28.51 4.63 20.67
CA LEU A 586 -28.44 4.77 19.21
C LEU A 586 -29.22 5.99 18.69
N GLY A 587 -30.42 6.24 19.21
CA GLY A 587 -31.32 7.27 18.68
C GLY A 587 -31.65 7.02 17.20
N ASP A 588 -32.01 8.09 16.49
CA ASP A 588 -32.37 8.03 15.05
C ASP A 588 -31.14 8.23 14.12
N SER A 589 -29.97 8.49 14.68
CA SER A 589 -28.77 8.84 13.90
C SER A 589 -27.81 7.68 13.71
N TRP A 590 -27.80 6.70 14.62
CA TRP A 590 -26.84 5.61 14.61
C TRP A 590 -27.52 4.29 14.27
N GLU A 591 -26.84 3.48 13.46
CA GLU A 591 -27.28 2.13 13.08
C GLU A 591 -26.19 1.10 13.44
N PHE A 592 -26.60 -0.14 13.70
CA PHE A 592 -25.68 -1.25 13.91
C PHE A 592 -24.90 -1.56 12.63
N LEU A 593 -23.58 -1.77 12.78
CA LEU A 593 -22.68 -2.09 11.69
C LEU A 593 -21.95 -3.40 11.98
N GLN A 594 -22.37 -4.49 11.39
CA GLN A 594 -21.67 -5.77 11.51
C GLN A 594 -20.28 -5.67 10.86
N GLY A 595 -19.22 -5.87 11.64
CA GLY A 595 -17.83 -5.93 11.18
C GLY A 595 -17.40 -7.35 10.79
N ALA A 596 -16.13 -7.52 10.48
CA ALA A 596 -15.52 -8.83 10.37
C ALA A 596 -15.50 -9.52 11.75
N SER A 597 -15.76 -10.83 11.77
CA SER A 597 -15.66 -11.63 12.99
C SER A 597 -14.20 -11.98 13.31
N ASP A 598 -13.87 -12.13 14.58
CA ASP A 598 -12.58 -12.59 15.09
C ASP A 598 -12.47 -14.11 15.21
N GLY A 599 -13.59 -14.81 14.94
CA GLY A 599 -13.68 -16.26 14.93
C GLY A 599 -14.98 -16.71 14.25
N SER A 600 -15.09 -18.00 13.92
CA SER A 600 -16.31 -18.59 13.38
C SER A 600 -17.29 -18.87 14.52
N ARG A 601 -18.22 -17.94 14.73
CA ARG A 601 -19.28 -18.00 15.77
C ARG A 601 -20.65 -17.84 15.13
N SER A 602 -21.70 -18.32 15.78
CA SER A 602 -23.08 -18.13 15.28
C SER A 602 -23.39 -16.66 15.08
N TYR A 603 -23.00 -15.82 16.01
CA TYR A 603 -23.19 -14.37 15.97
C TYR A 603 -21.91 -13.63 16.39
N GLY A 604 -21.10 -13.19 15.42
CA GLY A 604 -19.86 -12.47 15.64
C GLY A 604 -19.79 -11.14 14.87
N GLY A 605 -18.80 -10.31 15.16
CA GLY A 605 -18.55 -9.05 14.48
C GLY A 605 -19.56 -7.93 14.81
N ARG A 606 -20.29 -8.04 15.92
CA ARG A 606 -21.40 -7.15 16.29
C ARG A 606 -21.03 -6.16 17.39
N SER A 607 -19.94 -5.45 17.19
CA SER A 607 -19.42 -4.45 18.14
C SER A 607 -19.60 -3.01 17.68
N ARG A 608 -19.78 -2.78 16.37
CA ARG A 608 -19.73 -1.43 15.80
C ARG A 608 -21.10 -0.87 15.47
N ILE A 609 -21.14 0.44 15.45
CA ILE A 609 -22.25 1.27 14.97
C ILE A 609 -21.72 2.32 14.02
N ILE A 610 -22.59 2.87 13.20
CA ILE A 610 -22.24 3.91 12.22
C ILE A 610 -23.22 5.09 12.32
N LEU A 611 -22.68 6.31 12.16
CA LEU A 611 -23.49 7.52 12.05
C LEU A 611 -24.18 7.53 10.68
N TRP A 612 -25.46 7.11 10.66
CA TRP A 612 -26.18 6.81 9.42
C TRP A 612 -27.16 7.93 9.00
N GLU A 613 -27.81 8.56 9.95
CA GLU A 613 -28.70 9.71 9.75
C GLU A 613 -29.73 9.49 8.61
N ASN A 614 -30.30 8.29 8.54
CA ASN A 614 -31.29 7.89 7.54
C ASN A 614 -30.86 8.11 6.08
N GLU A 615 -29.59 7.83 5.76
CA GLU A 615 -28.98 7.96 4.42
C GLU A 615 -28.93 9.40 3.86
N SER A 616 -29.19 10.43 4.63
CA SER A 616 -29.23 11.82 4.16
C SER A 616 -28.29 12.77 4.90
N GLY A 617 -27.56 12.24 5.89
CA GLY A 617 -26.74 13.03 6.80
C GLY A 617 -25.32 13.28 6.33
N THR A 618 -24.42 13.31 7.30
CA THR A 618 -23.03 13.77 7.13
C THR A 618 -22.21 12.83 6.23
N ILE A 619 -22.42 11.51 6.29
CA ILE A 619 -21.72 10.56 5.43
C ILE A 619 -22.13 10.73 3.96
N ALA A 620 -23.41 10.99 3.69
CA ALA A 620 -23.90 11.22 2.34
C ALA A 620 -23.31 12.52 1.75
N LYS A 621 -23.23 13.58 2.57
CA LYS A 621 -22.61 14.85 2.17
C LYS A 621 -21.12 14.68 1.87
N LEU A 622 -20.38 13.92 2.68
CA LEU A 622 -18.98 13.60 2.39
C LEU A 622 -18.85 12.83 1.07
N ALA A 623 -19.67 11.79 0.86
CA ALA A 623 -19.60 10.99 -0.37
C ALA A 623 -19.85 11.85 -1.62
N GLU A 624 -20.78 12.80 -1.58
CA GLU A 624 -21.04 13.71 -2.68
C GLU A 624 -19.88 14.71 -2.88
N SER A 625 -19.31 15.29 -1.82
CA SER A 625 -18.20 16.25 -1.91
C SER A 625 -16.93 15.65 -2.53
N VAL A 626 -16.70 14.35 -2.35
CA VAL A 626 -15.50 13.63 -2.88
C VAL A 626 -15.81 12.80 -4.14
N LYS A 627 -16.95 13.01 -4.79
CA LYS A 627 -17.39 12.23 -5.96
C LYS A 627 -16.45 12.32 -7.14
N HIS A 628 -15.76 13.45 -7.29
CA HIS A 628 -14.76 13.68 -8.34
C HIS A 628 -13.40 13.04 -8.04
N LEU A 629 -13.21 12.48 -6.84
CA LEU A 629 -11.96 11.87 -6.36
C LEU A 629 -12.09 10.34 -6.30
N ASN A 630 -10.95 9.65 -6.26
CA ASN A 630 -10.91 8.23 -5.90
C ASN A 630 -10.98 8.05 -4.38
N HIS A 631 -12.11 8.39 -3.77
CA HIS A 631 -12.29 8.35 -2.34
C HIS A 631 -13.20 7.21 -1.91
N ALA A 632 -12.80 6.50 -0.85
CA ALA A 632 -13.49 5.30 -0.35
C ALA A 632 -14.94 5.57 0.11
N ALA A 633 -15.27 6.81 0.52
CA ALA A 633 -16.62 7.22 0.89
C ALA A 633 -17.66 7.03 -0.23
N GLN A 634 -17.23 6.95 -1.50
CA GLN A 634 -18.14 6.63 -2.61
C GLN A 634 -18.80 5.25 -2.48
N ASN A 635 -18.22 4.37 -1.66
CA ASN A 635 -18.71 3.02 -1.41
C ASN A 635 -19.61 2.92 -0.15
N TRP A 636 -20.10 4.02 0.36
CA TRP A 636 -20.89 4.05 1.59
C TRP A 636 -22.22 3.31 1.54
N ARG A 637 -22.78 3.07 0.34
CA ARG A 637 -23.99 2.25 0.10
C ARG A 637 -23.70 0.85 -0.43
N ARG A 638 -22.44 0.42 -0.46
CA ARG A 638 -22.10 -0.91 -0.92
C ARG A 638 -22.74 -1.94 0.01
N GLY A 639 -23.38 -2.97 -0.55
CA GLY A 639 -24.10 -3.98 0.23
C GLY A 639 -25.61 -3.70 0.41
N LYS A 640 -26.10 -2.49 0.13
CA LYS A 640 -27.51 -2.10 0.29
C LYS A 640 -28.54 -3.11 -0.25
N PRO A 641 -28.34 -3.78 -1.41
CA PRO A 641 -29.32 -4.77 -1.91
C PRO A 641 -29.53 -5.98 -1.00
N LEU A 642 -28.68 -6.20 0.00
CA LEU A 642 -28.75 -7.35 0.91
C LEU A 642 -29.20 -6.97 2.33
N TRP A 643 -29.33 -5.67 2.64
CA TRP A 643 -29.81 -5.22 3.93
C TRP A 643 -31.25 -5.68 4.18
N GLY A 644 -31.57 -6.03 5.43
CA GLY A 644 -32.87 -6.57 5.84
C GLY A 644 -33.08 -8.04 5.47
N ARG A 645 -32.10 -8.71 4.83
CA ARG A 645 -32.22 -10.13 4.43
C ARG A 645 -31.33 -11.02 5.27
N LYS A 646 -31.74 -12.25 5.56
CA LYS A 646 -30.98 -13.23 6.35
C LYS A 646 -30.06 -14.08 5.47
N GLY A 647 -28.93 -14.51 6.01
CA GLY A 647 -27.96 -15.33 5.31
C GLY A 647 -26.75 -15.67 6.17
N VAL A 648 -25.58 -15.79 5.53
CA VAL A 648 -24.28 -16.03 6.16
C VAL A 648 -23.35 -14.87 5.82
N SER A 649 -22.62 -14.36 6.79
CA SER A 649 -21.54 -13.41 6.58
C SER A 649 -20.19 -14.11 6.67
N MET A 650 -19.29 -13.82 5.71
CA MET A 650 -17.93 -14.37 5.66
C MET A 650 -16.93 -13.24 5.58
N ASN A 651 -15.84 -13.33 6.34
CA ASN A 651 -14.74 -12.38 6.24
C ASN A 651 -14.09 -12.45 4.85
N LEU A 652 -13.64 -11.30 4.32
CA LEU A 652 -12.93 -11.19 3.04
C LEU A 652 -11.40 -11.08 3.19
N THR A 653 -10.89 -11.31 4.39
CA THR A 653 -9.47 -11.17 4.75
C THR A 653 -8.81 -12.55 4.90
N ARG A 654 -7.57 -12.59 5.41
CA ARG A 654 -6.77 -13.80 5.56
C ARG A 654 -7.53 -14.98 6.18
N TYR A 655 -8.33 -14.73 7.21
CA TYR A 655 -9.15 -15.73 7.87
C TYR A 655 -10.60 -15.55 7.44
N LEU A 656 -11.17 -16.56 6.81
CA LEU A 656 -12.53 -16.55 6.25
C LEU A 656 -13.59 -16.92 7.30
N TYR A 657 -13.48 -16.36 8.50
CA TYR A 657 -14.44 -16.62 9.56
C TYR A 657 -15.87 -16.34 9.12
N VAL A 658 -16.76 -17.20 9.57
CA VAL A 658 -18.18 -17.18 9.20
C VAL A 658 -19.08 -16.90 10.39
N THR A 659 -20.20 -16.21 10.15
CA THR A 659 -21.23 -15.89 11.14
C THR A 659 -22.59 -15.75 10.46
N LEU A 660 -23.68 -15.96 11.17
CA LEU A 660 -25.01 -15.70 10.66
C LEU A 660 -25.20 -14.21 10.40
N TYR A 661 -25.78 -13.89 9.25
CA TYR A 661 -26.14 -12.55 8.85
C TYR A 661 -27.63 -12.31 9.12
N THR A 662 -27.93 -11.25 9.87
CA THR A 662 -29.28 -10.91 10.35
C THR A 662 -29.96 -9.81 9.56
N GLY A 663 -29.24 -9.18 8.62
CA GLY A 663 -29.77 -8.12 7.77
C GLY A 663 -29.26 -6.73 8.12
N ASP A 664 -28.42 -6.59 9.13
CA ASP A 664 -27.81 -5.31 9.56
C ASP A 664 -26.93 -4.68 8.46
N LEU A 665 -26.59 -3.40 8.61
CA LEU A 665 -25.50 -2.81 7.84
C LEU A 665 -24.21 -3.58 8.13
N TYR A 666 -23.32 -3.70 7.16
CA TYR A 666 -22.08 -4.44 7.35
C TYR A 666 -20.89 -3.81 6.62
N GLY A 667 -19.70 -4.00 7.16
CA GLY A 667 -18.47 -3.35 6.72
C GLY A 667 -17.79 -4.05 5.55
N VAL A 668 -16.90 -3.33 4.86
CA VAL A 668 -16.19 -3.74 3.63
C VAL A 668 -15.32 -5.00 3.76
N ASN A 669 -14.91 -5.36 4.97
CA ASN A 669 -14.07 -6.54 5.22
C ASN A 669 -14.87 -7.85 5.37
N SER A 670 -16.17 -7.78 5.18
CA SER A 670 -17.09 -8.92 5.18
C SER A 670 -17.95 -8.93 3.92
N ALA A 671 -18.41 -10.11 3.51
CA ALA A 671 -19.43 -10.29 2.51
C ALA A 671 -20.66 -10.97 3.12
N ALA A 672 -21.82 -10.40 2.93
CA ALA A 672 -23.07 -11.10 3.18
C ALA A 672 -23.40 -12.00 1.98
N VAL A 673 -23.65 -13.27 2.24
CA VAL A 673 -24.12 -14.28 1.29
C VAL A 673 -25.58 -14.57 1.62
N VAL A 674 -26.46 -14.11 0.77
CA VAL A 674 -27.89 -14.18 0.98
C VAL A 674 -28.51 -15.09 -0.08
N PRO A 675 -29.15 -16.20 0.30
CA PRO A 675 -29.76 -17.10 -0.67
C PRO A 675 -30.99 -16.48 -1.33
N TYR A 676 -31.31 -16.98 -2.54
CA TYR A 676 -32.53 -16.61 -3.23
C TYR A 676 -33.75 -17.17 -2.51
N ASP A 677 -33.66 -18.41 -2.00
CA ASP A 677 -34.66 -19.03 -1.12
C ASP A 677 -34.20 -18.99 0.35
N PRO A 678 -34.90 -18.25 1.24
CA PRO A 678 -34.54 -18.15 2.65
C PRO A 678 -34.49 -19.51 3.39
N ASN A 679 -35.18 -20.51 2.90
CA ASN A 679 -35.27 -21.83 3.56
C ASN A 679 -33.92 -22.59 3.51
N ILE A 680 -32.99 -22.20 2.63
CA ILE A 680 -31.66 -22.85 2.54
C ILE A 680 -30.61 -22.19 3.44
N VAL A 681 -30.92 -21.16 4.21
CA VAL A 681 -29.99 -20.54 5.17
C VAL A 681 -29.40 -21.59 6.14
N PRO A 682 -30.15 -22.54 6.71
CA PRO A 682 -29.60 -23.58 7.57
C PRO A 682 -28.54 -24.45 6.84
N ALA A 683 -28.81 -24.84 5.61
CA ALA A 683 -27.88 -25.64 4.79
C ALA A 683 -26.56 -24.86 4.48
N LEU A 684 -26.70 -23.58 4.09
CA LEU A 684 -25.53 -22.72 3.88
C LEU A 684 -24.72 -22.51 5.16
N TRP A 685 -25.40 -22.40 6.30
CA TRP A 685 -24.75 -22.27 7.60
C TRP A 685 -23.96 -23.53 7.96
N GLN A 686 -24.52 -24.73 7.79
CA GLN A 686 -23.81 -25.97 8.05
C GLN A 686 -22.62 -26.15 7.11
N PHE A 687 -22.77 -25.81 5.82
CA PHE A 687 -21.66 -25.81 4.87
C PHE A 687 -20.53 -24.85 5.29
N ALA A 688 -20.88 -23.64 5.72
CA ALA A 688 -19.91 -22.65 6.20
C ALA A 688 -19.19 -23.11 7.49
N LYS A 689 -19.95 -23.66 8.46
CA LYS A 689 -19.44 -24.12 9.75
C LYS A 689 -18.53 -25.33 9.63
N SER A 690 -18.72 -26.18 8.62
CA SER A 690 -17.90 -27.39 8.38
C SER A 690 -16.44 -27.08 7.98
N GLY A 691 -16.15 -25.87 7.54
CA GLY A 691 -14.85 -25.49 6.98
C GLY A 691 -14.65 -25.93 5.53
N GLU A 692 -15.54 -26.72 4.95
CA GLU A 692 -15.41 -27.20 3.57
C GLU A 692 -15.49 -26.04 2.57
N TRP A 693 -16.32 -25.03 2.85
CA TRP A 693 -16.43 -23.82 2.03
C TRP A 693 -15.10 -23.04 1.97
N GLU A 694 -14.48 -22.80 3.13
CA GLU A 694 -13.16 -22.14 3.19
C GLU A 694 -12.09 -22.96 2.46
N LYS A 695 -12.06 -24.25 2.68
CA LYS A 695 -11.11 -25.16 2.03
C LYS A 695 -11.20 -25.09 0.51
N GLN A 696 -12.40 -25.13 -0.06
CA GLN A 696 -12.60 -25.01 -1.51
C GLN A 696 -12.15 -23.66 -2.05
N ILE A 697 -12.47 -22.56 -1.34
CA ILE A 697 -12.02 -21.23 -1.72
C ILE A 697 -10.47 -21.19 -1.74
N ARG A 698 -9.81 -21.68 -0.68
CA ARG A 698 -8.35 -21.62 -0.55
C ARG A 698 -7.60 -22.52 -1.54
N GLN A 699 -8.22 -23.55 -2.05
CA GLN A 699 -7.65 -24.36 -3.13
C GLN A 699 -7.45 -23.56 -4.42
N SER A 700 -8.34 -22.62 -4.73
CA SER A 700 -8.33 -21.85 -5.98
C SER A 700 -7.86 -20.41 -5.79
N HIS A 701 -7.99 -19.84 -4.58
CA HIS A 701 -7.75 -18.44 -4.27
C HIS A 701 -6.96 -18.32 -2.96
N ARG A 702 -5.66 -18.09 -3.08
CA ARG A 702 -4.73 -17.99 -1.93
C ARG A 702 -4.42 -16.56 -1.52
N GLU A 703 -5.04 -15.57 -2.18
CA GLU A 703 -4.86 -14.15 -1.85
C GLU A 703 -5.33 -13.88 -0.42
N THR A 704 -4.64 -12.96 0.26
CA THR A 704 -5.02 -12.50 1.61
C THR A 704 -6.42 -11.88 1.62
N LYS A 705 -6.81 -11.22 0.52
CA LYS A 705 -8.12 -10.59 0.37
C LYS A 705 -8.87 -11.18 -0.80
N ILE A 706 -9.98 -11.85 -0.51
CA ILE A 706 -10.87 -12.44 -1.52
C ILE A 706 -12.03 -11.50 -1.87
N THR A 707 -12.74 -11.83 -2.95
CA THR A 707 -13.93 -11.08 -3.40
C THR A 707 -15.23 -11.85 -3.10
N PRO A 708 -16.39 -11.16 -3.02
CA PRO A 708 -17.69 -11.85 -2.90
C PRO A 708 -17.96 -12.84 -4.04
N ALA A 709 -17.44 -12.57 -5.23
CA ALA A 709 -17.58 -13.47 -6.38
C ALA A 709 -16.80 -14.78 -6.18
N THR A 710 -15.63 -14.71 -5.55
CA THR A 710 -14.82 -15.88 -5.17
C THR A 710 -15.58 -16.81 -4.20
N ILE A 711 -16.28 -16.22 -3.23
CA ILE A 711 -17.11 -16.98 -2.27
C ILE A 711 -18.18 -17.80 -2.98
N LEU A 712 -18.78 -17.25 -4.04
CA LEU A 712 -19.85 -17.88 -4.81
C LEU A 712 -19.38 -19.02 -5.73
N GLU A 713 -18.08 -19.17 -5.96
CA GLU A 713 -17.53 -20.24 -6.83
C GLU A 713 -17.47 -21.59 -6.16
N ALA A 714 -17.51 -21.64 -4.84
CA ALA A 714 -17.47 -22.89 -4.09
C ALA A 714 -18.63 -23.82 -4.50
N LYS A 715 -18.33 -25.10 -4.65
CA LYS A 715 -19.31 -26.12 -5.06
C LYS A 715 -20.18 -26.52 -3.89
N LEU A 716 -21.49 -26.53 -4.12
CA LEU A 716 -22.50 -26.83 -3.10
C LEU A 716 -23.38 -27.99 -3.52
N ASP A 717 -23.25 -29.12 -2.83
CA ASP A 717 -24.27 -30.19 -2.86
C ASP A 717 -25.40 -29.77 -1.89
N LEU A 718 -26.35 -29.02 -2.42
CA LEU A 718 -27.48 -28.51 -1.61
C LEU A 718 -28.28 -29.64 -0.96
N ALA A 719 -28.52 -30.76 -1.66
CA ALA A 719 -29.27 -31.85 -1.12
C ALA A 719 -28.56 -32.54 0.06
N HIS A 720 -27.26 -32.65 0.00
CA HIS A 720 -26.45 -33.15 1.13
C HIS A 720 -26.53 -32.20 2.32
N TRP A 721 -26.26 -30.90 2.12
CA TRP A 721 -26.23 -29.95 3.21
C TRP A 721 -27.63 -29.64 3.79
N GLN A 722 -28.71 -29.80 3.01
CA GLN A 722 -30.06 -29.74 3.53
C GLN A 722 -30.31 -30.90 4.50
N ARG A 723 -29.95 -32.14 4.16
CA ARG A 723 -30.06 -33.29 5.07
C ARG A 723 -29.21 -33.09 6.35
N VAL A 724 -28.02 -32.53 6.24
CA VAL A 724 -27.21 -32.19 7.41
C VAL A 724 -27.89 -31.14 8.29
N ALA A 725 -28.49 -30.12 7.67
CA ALA A 725 -29.23 -29.07 8.40
C ALA A 725 -30.53 -29.64 9.06
N ASP A 726 -31.26 -30.53 8.38
CA ASP A 726 -32.50 -31.16 8.91
C ASP A 726 -32.17 -32.07 10.10
N ALA A 727 -30.97 -32.66 10.16
CA ALA A 727 -30.49 -33.49 11.26
C ALA A 727 -29.85 -32.69 12.41
N ALA A 728 -29.54 -31.42 12.19
CA ALA A 728 -28.92 -30.55 13.18
C ALA A 728 -29.96 -29.80 14.01
N ASP A 729 -29.54 -29.26 15.15
CA ASP A 729 -30.36 -28.33 15.91
C ASP A 729 -30.77 -27.10 15.07
N PRO A 730 -31.95 -26.54 15.32
CA PRO A 730 -32.40 -25.32 14.67
C PRO A 730 -31.34 -24.19 14.80
N LEU A 731 -31.35 -23.24 13.85
CA LEU A 731 -30.47 -22.08 13.98
C LEU A 731 -30.69 -21.42 15.34
N PRO A 732 -29.56 -21.12 16.07
CA PRO A 732 -29.70 -20.52 17.39
C PRO A 732 -30.38 -19.15 17.29
N GLU A 733 -31.11 -18.79 18.34
CA GLU A 733 -31.63 -17.44 18.48
C GLU A 733 -30.48 -16.42 18.52
N ALA A 734 -30.77 -15.18 18.08
CA ALA A 734 -29.81 -14.10 18.10
C ALA A 734 -29.44 -13.71 19.54
N PHE A 735 -28.32 -14.27 20.03
CA PHE A 735 -27.83 -14.09 21.39
C PHE A 735 -26.28 -14.09 21.38
N SER A 736 -25.69 -13.41 22.36
CA SER A 736 -24.27 -13.48 22.67
C SER A 736 -24.05 -13.45 24.17
N ASP A 737 -23.07 -14.18 24.64
CA ASP A 737 -22.51 -14.13 26.01
C ASP A 737 -21.30 -13.17 26.10
N ASP A 738 -20.79 -12.71 24.95
CA ASP A 738 -19.74 -11.74 24.85
C ASP A 738 -20.27 -10.31 25.03
N ALA A 739 -19.84 -9.65 26.10
CA ALA A 739 -20.24 -8.29 26.45
C ALA A 739 -19.88 -7.22 25.38
N THR A 740 -19.01 -7.55 24.42
CA THR A 740 -18.62 -6.67 23.31
C THR A 740 -19.53 -6.81 22.10
N GLN A 741 -20.54 -7.68 22.13
CA GLN A 741 -21.52 -7.85 21.08
C GLN A 741 -22.84 -7.19 21.46
N TRP A 742 -23.49 -6.44 20.57
CA TRP A 742 -24.76 -5.75 20.89
C TRP A 742 -25.93 -6.70 21.17
N LEU A 743 -25.79 -7.98 20.81
CA LEU A 743 -26.77 -9.03 21.13
C LEU A 743 -26.71 -9.52 22.59
N PHE A 744 -25.69 -9.10 23.35
CA PHE A 744 -25.58 -9.40 24.76
C PHE A 744 -26.67 -8.67 25.57
N LYS A 745 -27.30 -9.36 26.49
CA LYS A 745 -28.46 -8.83 27.26
C LYS A 745 -28.11 -8.20 28.61
N GLY A 746 -26.81 -7.97 28.90
CA GLY A 746 -26.36 -7.27 30.12
C GLY A 746 -26.49 -8.03 31.43
N VAL A 747 -26.69 -9.35 31.40
CA VAL A 747 -26.82 -10.19 32.63
C VAL A 747 -25.46 -10.72 33.05
N PRO A 748 -24.90 -10.32 34.22
CA PRO A 748 -23.59 -10.75 34.66
C PRO A 748 -23.39 -12.26 34.70
N ALA A 749 -24.38 -13.02 35.21
CA ALA A 749 -24.28 -14.48 35.32
C ALA A 749 -24.24 -15.20 33.95
N LYS A 750 -24.61 -14.52 32.84
CA LYS A 750 -24.63 -15.07 31.49
C LYS A 750 -23.49 -14.54 30.60
N ALA A 751 -22.54 -13.84 31.19
CA ALA A 751 -21.44 -13.20 30.46
C ALA A 751 -20.17 -14.04 30.49
N GLU A 752 -19.39 -14.02 29.41
CA GLU A 752 -18.01 -14.52 29.42
C GLU A 752 -17.11 -13.75 30.42
N GLN A 753 -17.43 -12.48 30.71
CA GLN A 753 -16.70 -11.61 31.65
C GLN A 753 -17.62 -11.08 32.76
N PRO A 754 -18.10 -11.94 33.70
CA PRO A 754 -19.12 -11.59 34.69
C PRO A 754 -18.73 -10.39 35.57
N LEU A 755 -17.48 -10.31 36.02
CA LEU A 755 -17.00 -9.22 36.87
C LEU A 755 -17.00 -7.88 36.14
N GLN A 756 -16.62 -7.84 34.87
CA GLN A 756 -16.64 -6.61 34.06
C GLN A 756 -18.08 -6.14 33.83
N VAL A 757 -18.98 -7.07 33.54
CA VAL A 757 -20.41 -6.76 33.36
C VAL A 757 -21.04 -6.27 34.67
N ALA A 758 -20.71 -6.90 35.81
CA ALA A 758 -21.22 -6.46 37.13
C ALA A 758 -20.76 -5.02 37.46
N VAL A 759 -19.49 -4.69 37.20
CA VAL A 759 -18.97 -3.31 37.38
C VAL A 759 -19.69 -2.34 36.45
N ALA A 760 -19.84 -2.68 35.17
CA ALA A 760 -20.52 -1.84 34.17
C ALA A 760 -22.00 -1.58 34.59
N ARG A 761 -22.72 -2.62 35.03
CA ARG A 761 -24.10 -2.50 35.54
C ARG A 761 -24.17 -1.64 36.80
N LEU A 762 -23.24 -1.81 37.72
CA LEU A 762 -23.19 -1.05 38.95
C LEU A 762 -23.08 0.46 38.69
N VAL A 763 -22.22 0.87 37.76
CA VAL A 763 -22.10 2.30 37.39
C VAL A 763 -23.18 2.77 36.43
N GLY A 764 -24.15 1.90 36.08
CA GLY A 764 -25.35 2.25 35.33
C GLY A 764 -25.21 2.21 33.81
N PHE A 765 -24.28 1.40 33.29
CA PHE A 765 -24.25 1.10 31.84
C PHE A 765 -25.34 0.08 31.51
N ARG A 766 -25.99 0.26 30.34
CA ARG A 766 -27.03 -0.65 29.80
C ARG A 766 -26.67 -1.06 28.38
N TRP A 767 -26.82 -2.36 28.10
CA TRP A 767 -26.70 -2.88 26.73
C TRP A 767 -27.94 -2.52 25.90
N PRO A 768 -27.87 -2.51 24.57
CA PRO A 768 -28.94 -2.00 23.72
C PRO A 768 -30.32 -2.63 23.98
N ASP A 769 -30.38 -3.97 24.06
CA ASP A 769 -31.61 -4.75 24.26
C ASP A 769 -31.70 -5.35 25.66
N GLN A 770 -31.10 -4.69 26.63
CA GLN A 770 -31.15 -5.15 28.02
C GLN A 770 -32.52 -4.90 28.63
N GLU A 771 -33.20 -5.97 29.05
CA GLU A 771 -34.44 -5.91 29.81
C GLU A 771 -34.19 -5.50 31.29
N PRO A 772 -35.16 -4.85 31.94
CA PRO A 772 -35.08 -4.61 33.38
C PRO A 772 -34.98 -5.92 34.15
N ASP A 773 -34.06 -5.95 35.13
CA ASP A 773 -33.83 -7.12 36.00
C ASP A 773 -33.53 -6.75 37.43
N VAL A 774 -33.32 -7.77 38.28
CA VAL A 774 -33.04 -7.60 39.73
C VAL A 774 -31.78 -6.79 40.02
N VAL A 775 -30.85 -6.72 39.08
CA VAL A 775 -29.59 -5.96 39.21
C VAL A 775 -29.84 -4.45 39.17
N ASP A 776 -30.92 -4.00 38.54
CA ASP A 776 -31.23 -2.56 38.41
C ASP A 776 -31.42 -1.88 39.79
N ALA A 777 -31.80 -2.61 40.82
CA ALA A 777 -31.89 -2.08 42.19
C ALA A 777 -30.57 -1.65 42.83
N PHE A 778 -29.45 -2.11 42.28
CA PHE A 778 -28.08 -1.84 42.79
C PHE A 778 -27.31 -0.79 41.98
N VAL A 779 -27.92 -0.27 40.92
CA VAL A 779 -27.30 0.73 40.02
C VAL A 779 -27.05 2.03 40.75
N ASP A 780 -25.85 2.57 40.64
CA ASP A 780 -25.51 3.88 41.16
C ASP A 780 -26.24 5.01 40.41
N SER A 781 -26.80 5.97 41.17
CA SER A 781 -27.62 7.05 40.58
C SER A 781 -26.80 8.04 39.76
N ASP A 782 -25.55 8.31 40.13
CA ASP A 782 -24.67 9.28 39.47
C ASP A 782 -23.68 8.62 38.51
N GLY A 783 -23.47 7.33 38.66
CA GLY A 783 -22.48 6.58 37.91
C GLY A 783 -21.04 6.77 38.45
N ILE A 784 -20.89 7.16 39.69
CA ILE A 784 -19.58 7.38 40.38
C ILE A 784 -19.53 6.48 41.59
N VAL A 785 -18.68 5.46 41.57
CA VAL A 785 -18.54 4.48 42.66
C VAL A 785 -17.11 4.47 43.18
N CYS A 786 -16.89 4.93 44.38
CA CYS A 786 -15.56 4.93 44.99
C CYS A 786 -15.09 3.51 45.36
N VAL A 787 -13.82 3.20 45.00
CA VAL A 787 -13.23 1.91 45.32
C VAL A 787 -13.09 1.76 46.86
N PRO A 788 -12.49 2.69 47.59
CA PRO A 788 -12.61 2.76 49.06
C PRO A 788 -13.99 3.30 49.46
N ALA A 789 -14.45 2.98 50.66
CA ALA A 789 -15.64 3.62 51.22
C ALA A 789 -15.38 5.13 51.49
N VAL A 790 -16.22 6.01 50.97
CA VAL A 790 -16.11 7.49 51.03
C VAL A 790 -17.48 8.09 51.31
N GLY A 791 -17.53 9.13 52.18
CA GLY A 791 -18.74 9.92 52.42
C GLY A 791 -19.93 9.12 53.00
N GLY A 792 -19.67 8.00 53.67
CA GLY A 792 -20.70 7.11 54.24
C GLY A 792 -21.26 6.08 53.25
N GLU A 793 -20.78 6.07 51.99
CA GLU A 793 -21.14 5.04 51.03
C GLU A 793 -20.33 3.77 51.21
N GLN A 794 -20.94 2.62 50.84
CA GLN A 794 -20.23 1.33 50.80
C GLN A 794 -19.14 1.31 49.73
N SER A 795 -18.09 0.51 49.99
CA SER A 795 -17.02 0.31 49.00
C SER A 795 -17.52 -0.34 47.72
N ALA A 796 -16.82 -0.09 46.59
CA ALA A 796 -17.15 -0.74 45.31
C ALA A 796 -17.17 -2.27 45.43
N ALA A 797 -16.28 -2.86 46.26
CA ALA A 797 -16.23 -4.31 46.45
C ALA A 797 -17.52 -4.88 47.10
N GLU A 798 -18.07 -4.19 48.09
CA GLU A 798 -19.35 -4.58 48.70
C GLU A 798 -20.51 -4.46 47.73
N ARG A 799 -20.56 -3.37 46.97
CA ARG A 799 -21.62 -3.11 45.99
C ARG A 799 -21.56 -4.09 44.81
N VAL A 800 -20.36 -4.38 44.24
CA VAL A 800 -20.20 -5.38 43.16
C VAL A 800 -20.58 -6.77 43.64
N ARG A 801 -20.24 -7.13 44.92
CA ARG A 801 -20.66 -8.41 45.49
C ARG A 801 -22.19 -8.53 45.56
N ALA A 802 -22.89 -7.46 45.91
CA ALA A 802 -24.36 -7.44 45.93
C ALA A 802 -24.96 -7.62 44.53
N VAL A 803 -24.40 -6.95 43.49
CA VAL A 803 -24.79 -7.10 42.08
C VAL A 803 -24.62 -8.55 41.63
N LEU A 804 -23.48 -9.17 41.92
CA LEU A 804 -23.21 -10.57 41.55
C LEU A 804 -24.17 -11.53 42.31
N ALA A 805 -24.36 -11.34 43.61
CA ALA A 805 -25.31 -12.14 44.35
C ALA A 805 -26.74 -12.09 43.79
N ALA A 806 -27.19 -10.89 43.41
CA ALA A 806 -28.50 -10.74 42.79
C ALA A 806 -28.58 -11.41 41.41
N SER A 807 -27.49 -11.34 40.61
CA SER A 807 -27.46 -11.93 39.26
C SER A 807 -27.38 -13.46 39.26
N TYR A 808 -26.64 -14.05 40.18
CA TYR A 808 -26.49 -15.52 40.28
C TYR A 808 -27.55 -16.19 41.12
N GLY A 809 -28.29 -15.45 42.00
CA GLY A 809 -29.32 -16.01 42.85
C GLY A 809 -28.79 -17.17 43.70
N ASP A 810 -29.46 -18.33 43.64
CA ASP A 810 -29.13 -19.51 44.48
C ASP A 810 -27.74 -20.12 44.16
N GLU A 811 -27.17 -19.81 42.98
CA GLU A 811 -25.82 -20.27 42.60
C GLU A 811 -24.72 -19.42 43.26
N TRP A 812 -25.08 -18.32 43.88
CA TRP A 812 -24.08 -17.44 44.51
C TRP A 812 -23.47 -18.02 45.76
N SER A 813 -22.13 -17.97 45.81
CA SER A 813 -21.34 -18.40 46.97
C SER A 813 -19.97 -17.73 46.98
N SER A 814 -19.26 -17.80 48.10
CA SER A 814 -17.86 -17.36 48.15
C SER A 814 -16.96 -18.14 47.21
N ALA A 815 -17.22 -19.43 47.02
CA ALA A 815 -16.51 -20.26 46.07
C ALA A 815 -16.75 -19.79 44.61
N LYS A 816 -17.97 -19.37 44.27
CA LYS A 816 -18.28 -18.79 42.94
C LYS A 816 -17.53 -17.48 42.73
N LEU A 817 -17.48 -16.61 43.74
CA LEU A 817 -16.66 -15.38 43.66
C LEU A 817 -15.20 -15.70 43.41
N ASP A 818 -14.65 -16.69 44.13
CA ASP A 818 -13.25 -17.10 43.95
C ASP A 818 -12.97 -17.62 42.51
N GLU A 819 -13.88 -18.41 41.96
CA GLU A 819 -13.82 -18.87 40.58
C GLU A 819 -13.77 -17.71 39.61
N LEU A 820 -14.67 -16.73 39.76
CA LEU A 820 -14.74 -15.55 38.89
C LEU A 820 -13.48 -14.67 38.99
N LEU A 821 -12.97 -14.48 40.21
CA LEU A 821 -11.74 -13.71 40.43
C LEU A 821 -10.53 -14.37 39.80
N VAL A 822 -10.36 -15.66 39.96
CA VAL A 822 -9.24 -16.40 39.32
C VAL A 822 -9.34 -16.33 37.79
N ALA A 823 -10.52 -16.55 37.25
CA ALA A 823 -10.75 -16.44 35.82
C ALA A 823 -10.43 -15.04 35.24
N ALA A 824 -10.66 -13.98 36.05
CA ALA A 824 -10.37 -12.59 35.69
C ALA A 824 -8.97 -12.12 36.10
N GLY A 825 -8.05 -13.02 36.47
CA GLY A 825 -6.67 -12.69 36.82
C GLY A 825 -6.50 -12.05 38.22
N GLY A 826 -7.50 -12.19 39.08
CA GLY A 826 -7.49 -11.75 40.47
C GLY A 826 -7.04 -12.85 41.46
N GLN A 827 -6.97 -12.50 42.75
CA GLN A 827 -6.69 -13.43 43.84
C GLN A 827 -8.01 -13.85 44.53
N ARG A 828 -8.08 -15.10 45.02
CA ARG A 828 -9.23 -15.62 45.74
C ARG A 828 -9.55 -14.74 46.94
N GLY A 829 -10.81 -14.40 47.15
CA GLY A 829 -11.31 -13.59 48.27
C GLY A 829 -11.01 -12.08 48.12
N ASP A 830 -10.16 -11.64 47.19
CA ASP A 830 -9.71 -10.24 47.07
C ASP A 830 -10.38 -9.49 45.91
N LEU A 831 -11.68 -9.30 46.05
CA LEU A 831 -12.43 -8.47 45.05
C LEU A 831 -11.99 -7.00 45.10
N ALA A 832 -11.63 -6.48 46.26
CA ALA A 832 -11.15 -5.10 46.42
C ALA A 832 -9.82 -4.89 45.69
N GLY A 833 -8.86 -5.80 45.87
CA GLY A 833 -7.59 -5.76 45.12
C GLY A 833 -7.75 -5.90 43.62
N TRP A 834 -8.67 -6.76 43.15
CA TRP A 834 -8.98 -6.89 41.73
C TRP A 834 -9.54 -5.58 41.17
N LEU A 835 -10.53 -4.97 41.84
CA LEU A 835 -11.09 -3.67 41.45
C LEU A 835 -10.01 -2.59 41.41
N ALA A 836 -9.13 -2.54 42.42
CA ALA A 836 -8.09 -1.54 42.50
C ALA A 836 -6.98 -1.71 41.45
N THR A 837 -6.63 -2.92 41.00
CA THR A 837 -5.37 -3.14 40.28
C THR A 837 -5.56 -3.79 38.89
N VAL A 838 -6.57 -4.63 38.70
CA VAL A 838 -6.77 -5.43 37.48
C VAL A 838 -7.94 -4.92 36.63
N CYS A 839 -9.06 -4.59 37.24
CA CYS A 839 -10.34 -4.30 36.63
C CYS A 839 -10.24 -3.35 35.43
N PHE A 840 -9.63 -2.18 35.60
CA PHE A 840 -9.59 -1.15 34.54
C PHE A 840 -8.65 -1.55 33.38
N LYS A 841 -7.51 -2.17 33.68
CA LYS A 841 -6.62 -2.68 32.64
C LYS A 841 -7.32 -3.72 31.78
N ASP A 842 -8.04 -4.64 32.43
CA ASP A 842 -8.81 -5.67 31.75
C ASP A 842 -10.01 -5.07 31.00
N HIS A 843 -10.71 -4.08 31.56
CA HIS A 843 -11.76 -3.32 30.88
C HIS A 843 -11.26 -2.68 29.58
N CYS A 844 -10.10 -2.03 29.59
CA CYS A 844 -9.49 -1.47 28.39
C CYS A 844 -9.18 -2.55 27.33
N ARG A 845 -8.68 -3.72 27.76
CA ARG A 845 -8.38 -4.84 26.86
C ARG A 845 -9.66 -5.42 26.24
N VAL A 846 -10.65 -5.73 27.05
CA VAL A 846 -11.93 -6.32 26.60
C VAL A 846 -12.65 -5.39 25.64
N PHE A 847 -12.74 -4.11 25.96
CA PHE A 847 -13.45 -3.12 25.14
C PHE A 847 -12.55 -2.37 24.14
N GLY A 848 -11.50 -3.02 23.62
CA GLY A 848 -10.70 -2.56 22.49
C GLY A 848 -10.06 -1.18 22.66
N ASN A 849 -9.60 -0.84 23.86
CA ASN A 849 -9.06 0.49 24.23
C ASN A 849 -10.07 1.63 24.02
N ARG A 850 -11.35 1.33 24.20
CA ARG A 850 -12.45 2.31 24.24
C ARG A 850 -13.26 2.13 25.53
N PRO A 851 -12.63 2.30 26.72
CA PRO A 851 -13.32 2.07 27.98
C PRO A 851 -14.47 3.05 28.18
N PHE A 852 -15.60 2.56 28.64
CA PHE A 852 -16.75 3.38 29.06
C PHE A 852 -16.94 3.40 30.57
N VAL A 853 -16.22 2.55 31.33
CA VAL A 853 -16.01 2.69 32.76
C VAL A 853 -14.59 3.20 32.97
N TRP A 854 -14.45 4.41 33.51
CA TRP A 854 -13.15 5.01 33.77
C TRP A 854 -12.76 4.81 35.23
N HIS A 855 -11.49 4.53 35.49
CA HIS A 855 -10.95 4.42 36.83
C HIS A 855 -10.06 5.63 37.11
N VAL A 856 -10.65 6.66 37.71
CA VAL A 856 -9.94 7.87 38.15
C VAL A 856 -9.26 7.60 39.48
N TRP A 857 -7.97 7.99 39.65
CA TRP A 857 -7.18 7.72 40.85
C TRP A 857 -6.11 8.79 41.06
N ASP A 858 -5.62 8.86 42.33
CA ASP A 858 -4.61 9.84 42.74
C ASP A 858 -3.16 9.38 42.60
N GLY A 859 -2.90 8.15 42.18
CA GLY A 859 -1.56 7.57 41.95
C GLY A 859 -1.08 6.65 43.06
N LEU A 860 -1.77 6.59 44.20
CA LEU A 860 -1.41 5.73 45.31
C LEU A 860 -2.27 4.46 45.36
N LYS A 861 -1.68 3.34 45.83
CA LYS A 861 -2.40 2.06 45.94
C LYS A 861 -3.53 2.12 46.97
N ASP A 862 -3.28 2.79 48.06
CA ASP A 862 -4.19 2.99 49.19
C ASP A 862 -4.82 4.38 49.22
N GLY A 863 -4.72 5.09 48.09
CA GLY A 863 -5.25 6.43 47.89
C GLY A 863 -6.69 6.46 47.39
N PHE A 864 -7.11 7.63 46.96
CA PHE A 864 -8.43 7.84 46.36
C PHE A 864 -8.51 7.21 44.95
N SER A 865 -9.57 6.44 44.72
CA SER A 865 -9.93 6.01 43.39
C SER A 865 -11.44 5.80 43.24
N ALA A 866 -11.95 6.04 42.04
CA ALA A 866 -13.36 5.93 41.72
C ALA A 866 -13.58 5.36 40.29
N LEU A 867 -14.57 4.47 40.19
CA LEU A 867 -15.08 3.95 38.92
C LEU A 867 -16.19 4.89 38.45
N VAL A 868 -16.06 5.38 37.24
CA VAL A 868 -16.94 6.43 36.68
C VAL A 868 -17.52 5.97 35.36
N ASN A 869 -18.84 6.07 35.24
CA ASN A 869 -19.52 5.86 33.94
C ASN A 869 -19.30 7.06 33.03
N TYR A 870 -18.53 6.87 31.96
CA TYR A 870 -18.26 7.91 30.96
C TYR A 870 -19.54 8.54 30.37
N HIS A 871 -20.60 7.75 30.14
CA HIS A 871 -21.85 8.25 29.57
C HIS A 871 -22.59 9.24 30.47
N ARG A 872 -22.32 9.20 31.74
CA ARG A 872 -22.92 10.08 32.75
C ARG A 872 -22.00 11.20 33.21
N LEU A 873 -20.72 11.16 32.85
CA LEU A 873 -19.71 12.13 33.28
C LEU A 873 -19.82 13.42 32.48
N ASP A 874 -20.84 14.20 32.74
CA ASP A 874 -20.99 15.58 32.31
C ASP A 874 -20.16 16.55 33.20
N ARG A 875 -20.23 17.85 32.90
CA ARG A 875 -19.51 18.86 33.68
C ARG A 875 -19.94 18.86 35.15
N VAL A 876 -21.23 18.76 35.43
CA VAL A 876 -21.78 18.77 36.80
C VAL A 876 -21.27 17.56 37.61
N ARG A 877 -21.23 16.39 37.00
CA ARG A 877 -20.73 15.19 37.67
C ARG A 877 -19.22 15.18 37.83
N LEU A 878 -18.48 15.77 36.88
CA LEU A 878 -17.04 15.96 37.09
C LEU A 878 -16.76 16.97 38.21
N GLU A 879 -17.54 18.05 38.31
CA GLU A 879 -17.47 18.98 39.46
C GLU A 879 -17.83 18.27 40.78
N LYS A 880 -18.86 17.42 40.80
CA LYS A 880 -19.23 16.59 41.97
C LYS A 880 -18.06 15.66 42.36
N LEU A 881 -17.46 14.95 41.41
CA LEU A 881 -16.30 14.09 41.64
C LEU A 881 -15.14 14.90 42.25
N THR A 882 -14.86 16.08 41.68
CA THR A 882 -13.71 16.93 42.05
C THR A 882 -13.87 17.62 43.40
N TYR A 883 -15.05 18.14 43.67
CA TYR A 883 -15.23 19.00 44.87
C TYR A 883 -15.98 18.29 46.01
N THR A 884 -16.92 17.42 45.68
CA THR A 884 -17.73 16.73 46.71
C THR A 884 -17.10 15.40 47.13
N THR A 885 -17.00 14.49 46.14
CA THR A 885 -16.57 13.09 46.42
C THR A 885 -15.11 13.04 46.88
N LEU A 886 -14.22 13.67 46.11
CA LEU A 886 -12.82 13.80 46.49
C LEU A 886 -12.62 14.73 47.70
N GLY A 887 -13.51 15.72 47.91
CA GLY A 887 -13.52 16.58 49.10
C GLY A 887 -13.73 15.78 50.39
N TRP A 888 -14.70 14.88 50.44
CA TRP A 888 -14.91 13.99 51.60
C TRP A 888 -13.68 13.12 51.92
N TRP A 889 -12.99 12.68 50.86
CA TRP A 889 -11.73 11.94 51.07
C TRP A 889 -10.63 12.85 51.60
N LEU A 890 -10.46 14.06 51.09
CA LEU A 890 -9.48 15.03 51.57
C LEU A 890 -9.72 15.43 53.01
N ASP A 891 -10.97 15.71 53.39
CA ASP A 891 -11.34 16.05 54.79
C ASP A 891 -10.99 14.91 55.75
N ARG A 892 -11.26 13.65 55.35
CA ARG A 892 -10.91 12.47 56.08
C ARG A 892 -9.39 12.32 56.25
N GLN A 893 -8.63 12.41 55.10
CA GLN A 893 -7.18 12.27 55.16
C GLN A 893 -6.50 13.39 55.96
N LYS A 894 -7.09 14.59 55.98
CA LYS A 894 -6.63 15.67 56.83
C LYS A 894 -6.84 15.35 58.30
N ALA A 895 -8.02 14.90 58.67
CA ALA A 895 -8.30 14.48 60.04
C ALA A 895 -7.42 13.30 60.48
N ASP A 896 -7.19 12.31 59.58
CA ASP A 896 -6.30 11.17 59.83
C ASP A 896 -4.83 11.64 60.01
N ALA A 897 -4.36 12.61 59.24
CA ALA A 897 -3.03 13.20 59.33
C ALA A 897 -2.87 13.96 60.68
N ASP A 898 -3.87 14.78 61.04
CA ASP A 898 -3.89 15.49 62.33
C ASP A 898 -3.91 14.52 63.52
N ALA A 899 -4.48 13.33 63.36
CA ALA A 899 -4.47 12.24 64.35
C ALA A 899 -3.20 11.36 64.27
N GLY A 900 -2.24 11.63 63.38
CA GLY A 900 -0.98 10.91 63.27
C GLY A 900 -1.10 9.53 62.58
N VAL A 901 -2.14 9.28 61.82
CA VAL A 901 -2.32 8.02 61.07
C VAL A 901 -1.27 7.89 59.98
N ALA A 902 -0.53 6.78 59.98
CA ALA A 902 0.55 6.54 59.03
C ALA A 902 0.07 6.61 57.59
N GLY A 903 0.79 7.37 56.74
CA GLY A 903 0.49 7.52 55.31
C GLY A 903 -0.63 8.53 54.99
N ALA A 904 -1.36 9.07 55.98
CA ALA A 904 -2.48 10.00 55.74
C ALA A 904 -2.03 11.30 55.03
N GLU A 905 -0.88 11.85 55.43
CA GLU A 905 -0.31 13.04 54.77
C GLU A 905 0.02 12.80 53.27
N ALA A 906 0.62 11.65 52.95
CA ALA A 906 0.91 11.26 51.56
C ALA A 906 -0.38 11.12 50.73
N ARG A 907 -1.42 10.47 51.26
CA ARG A 907 -2.73 10.33 50.67
C ARG A 907 -3.42 11.68 50.51
N PHE A 908 -3.33 12.59 51.45
CA PHE A 908 -3.86 13.96 51.34
C PHE A 908 -3.19 14.75 50.22
N MET A 909 -1.85 14.67 50.12
CA MET A 909 -1.10 15.35 49.07
C MET A 909 -1.42 14.78 47.69
N ALA A 910 -1.52 13.46 47.56
CA ALA A 910 -1.88 12.81 46.27
C ALA A 910 -3.29 13.19 45.83
N ALA A 911 -4.25 13.16 46.73
CA ALA A 911 -5.63 13.59 46.46
C ALA A 911 -5.73 15.08 46.09
N THR A 912 -4.95 15.94 46.76
CA THR A 912 -4.84 17.38 46.42
C THR A 912 -4.30 17.58 44.99
N ASN A 913 -3.29 16.81 44.60
CA ASN A 913 -2.75 16.84 43.25
C ASN A 913 -3.76 16.34 42.21
N LEU A 914 -4.51 15.26 42.54
CA LEU A 914 -5.61 14.81 41.66
C LEU A 914 -6.64 15.90 41.46
N ARG A 915 -7.08 16.60 42.51
CA ARG A 915 -8.03 17.70 42.43
C ARG A 915 -7.56 18.78 41.48
N LYS A 916 -6.31 19.24 41.57
CA LYS A 916 -5.73 20.24 40.67
C LYS A 916 -5.78 19.78 39.20
N LYS A 917 -5.49 18.51 38.95
CA LYS A 917 -5.54 17.96 37.59
C LYS A 917 -6.97 17.88 37.05
N LEU A 918 -7.95 17.53 37.87
CA LEU A 918 -9.37 17.54 37.48
C LEU A 918 -9.88 18.95 37.21
N GLU A 919 -9.42 19.95 37.96
CA GLU A 919 -9.69 21.37 37.73
C GLU A 919 -9.16 21.82 36.35
N LEU A 920 -7.93 21.44 35.98
CA LEU A 920 -7.38 21.74 34.65
C LEU A 920 -8.20 21.12 33.52
N ILE A 921 -8.74 19.90 33.71
CA ILE A 921 -9.65 19.26 32.75
C ILE A 921 -10.98 20.05 32.67
N LEU A 922 -11.54 20.48 33.78
CA LEU A 922 -12.74 21.32 33.84
C LEU A 922 -12.55 22.65 33.09
N GLU A 923 -11.37 23.25 33.19
CA GLU A 923 -11.02 24.49 32.48
C GLU A 923 -10.77 24.23 30.98
N GLY A 924 -10.06 23.16 30.63
CA GLY A 924 -9.84 22.72 29.26
C GLY A 924 -8.81 23.51 28.47
N GLU A 925 -7.78 24.05 29.11
CA GLU A 925 -6.60 24.54 28.40
C GLU A 925 -5.75 23.37 27.86
N PRO A 926 -5.22 23.48 26.62
CA PRO A 926 -4.35 22.43 26.07
C PRO A 926 -3.13 22.13 27.00
N PRO A 927 -2.78 20.83 27.19
CA PRO A 927 -3.30 19.64 26.52
C PRO A 927 -4.53 19.00 27.17
N PHE A 928 -5.17 19.65 28.16
CA PHE A 928 -6.28 19.10 28.96
C PHE A 928 -7.65 19.38 28.35
N ASP A 929 -7.72 19.66 27.05
CA ASP A 929 -8.94 19.94 26.32
C ASP A 929 -9.40 18.78 25.44
N ILE A 930 -10.65 18.86 24.99
CA ILE A 930 -11.20 18.03 23.92
C ILE A 930 -11.04 18.80 22.61
N TYR A 931 -10.43 18.14 21.59
CA TYR A 931 -10.36 18.68 20.24
C TYR A 931 -10.95 17.70 19.24
N VAL A 932 -11.87 18.17 18.41
CA VAL A 932 -12.59 17.36 17.40
C VAL A 932 -12.30 17.93 16.01
N ARG A 933 -11.49 17.22 15.23
CA ARG A 933 -10.98 17.68 13.92
C ARG A 933 -12.05 17.98 12.86
N TRP A 934 -13.23 17.37 12.96
CA TRP A 934 -14.34 17.60 12.01
C TRP A 934 -15.35 18.64 12.45
N LYS A 935 -15.16 19.24 13.62
CA LYS A 935 -15.95 20.36 14.12
C LYS A 935 -15.27 21.69 13.82
N SER A 936 -16.06 22.68 13.43
CA SER A 936 -15.53 24.03 13.23
C SER A 936 -15.03 24.63 14.56
N LEU A 937 -14.21 25.69 14.49
CA LEU A 937 -13.70 26.36 15.69
C LEU A 937 -14.81 26.79 16.66
N ALA A 938 -15.94 27.26 16.14
CA ALA A 938 -17.08 27.65 16.94
C ALA A 938 -17.80 26.49 17.63
N GLU A 939 -17.67 25.28 17.09
CA GLU A 939 -18.29 24.06 17.64
C GLU A 939 -17.35 23.28 18.57
N GLN A 940 -16.08 23.69 18.69
CA GLN A 940 -15.12 23.01 19.58
C GLN A 940 -15.56 23.10 21.05
N PRO A 941 -15.44 22.03 21.84
CA PRO A 941 -15.75 22.05 23.27
C PRO A 941 -14.95 23.12 24.05
N LEU A 942 -15.57 23.71 25.05
CA LEU A 942 -14.94 24.65 25.99
C LEU A 942 -14.84 23.96 27.37
N GLY A 943 -13.63 23.68 27.82
CA GLY A 943 -13.44 22.90 29.03
C GLY A 943 -14.01 21.49 28.89
N TRP A 944 -14.45 20.90 30.01
CA TRP A 944 -15.10 19.61 30.02
C TRP A 944 -16.56 19.72 29.55
N GLU A 945 -16.73 19.66 28.27
CA GLU A 945 -18.03 19.69 27.56
C GLU A 945 -18.05 18.55 26.52
N PRO A 946 -18.10 17.27 26.94
CA PRO A 946 -17.99 16.14 26.05
C PRO A 946 -19.27 15.95 25.23
N ASP A 947 -19.11 15.80 23.92
CA ASP A 947 -20.15 15.22 23.07
C ASP A 947 -19.89 13.71 22.95
N LEU A 948 -20.80 12.90 23.49
CA LEU A 948 -20.63 11.45 23.49
C LEU A 948 -20.61 10.85 22.07
N GLY A 949 -21.25 11.51 21.08
CA GLY A 949 -21.20 11.14 19.67
C GLY A 949 -19.80 11.21 19.05
N ASP A 950 -18.89 12.01 19.63
CA ASP A 950 -17.48 12.08 19.20
C ASP A 950 -16.68 10.82 19.61
N GLY A 951 -17.20 10.06 20.56
CA GLY A 951 -16.66 8.78 21.02
C GLY A 951 -15.59 8.91 22.11
N VAL A 952 -15.32 7.78 22.75
CA VAL A 952 -14.37 7.67 23.87
C VAL A 952 -12.97 8.15 23.48
N ARG A 953 -12.51 7.85 22.25
CA ARG A 953 -11.16 8.21 21.81
C ARG A 953 -10.81 9.68 22.01
N LEU A 954 -11.74 10.57 21.68
CA LEU A 954 -11.51 12.02 21.78
C LEU A 954 -11.80 12.53 23.20
N ASN A 955 -12.89 12.07 23.81
CA ASN A 955 -13.32 12.56 25.11
C ASN A 955 -12.41 12.10 26.26
N VAL A 956 -11.73 10.96 26.15
CA VAL A 956 -10.81 10.47 27.21
C VAL A 956 -9.46 11.21 27.23
N ARG A 957 -9.14 11.94 26.17
CA ARG A 957 -7.82 12.57 25.98
C ARG A 957 -7.39 13.46 27.14
N PRO A 958 -8.21 14.35 27.68
CA PRO A 958 -7.84 15.20 28.82
C PRO A 958 -7.39 14.39 30.04
N PHE A 959 -8.08 13.28 30.34
CA PHE A 959 -7.77 12.41 31.47
C PHE A 959 -6.47 11.62 31.26
N VAL A 960 -6.20 11.22 30.02
CA VAL A 960 -4.94 10.53 29.66
C VAL A 960 -3.77 11.50 29.76
N GLU A 961 -3.90 12.71 29.22
CA GLU A 961 -2.86 13.74 29.27
C GLU A 961 -2.57 14.21 30.72
N ALA A 962 -3.61 14.32 31.55
CA ALA A 962 -3.45 14.62 32.97
C ALA A 962 -2.87 13.45 33.77
N GLY A 963 -2.86 12.23 33.24
CA GLY A 963 -2.36 11.04 33.93
C GLY A 963 -3.16 10.69 35.19
N VAL A 964 -4.50 10.87 35.14
CA VAL A 964 -5.41 10.60 36.27
C VAL A 964 -6.16 9.26 36.14
N LEU A 965 -5.92 8.48 35.06
CA LEU A 965 -6.48 7.15 34.90
C LEU A 965 -5.54 6.07 35.42
N ARG A 966 -6.10 5.03 36.03
CA ARG A 966 -5.37 3.95 36.72
C ARG A 966 -4.41 3.19 35.82
N SER A 967 -4.69 3.06 34.52
CA SER A 967 -3.85 2.33 33.61
C SER A 967 -3.65 3.12 32.33
N LYS A 968 -2.45 2.96 31.72
CA LYS A 968 -2.21 3.42 30.35
C LYS A 968 -2.80 2.40 29.39
N PHE A 969 -3.48 2.87 28.35
CA PHE A 969 -3.99 2.07 27.26
C PHE A 969 -3.65 2.75 25.94
N THR A 970 -3.65 1.98 24.84
CA THR A 970 -3.19 2.47 23.55
C THR A 970 -4.27 3.30 22.87
N VAL A 971 -4.08 4.60 22.81
CA VAL A 971 -4.87 5.53 22.01
C VAL A 971 -3.91 6.39 21.21
N ASN A 972 -4.07 6.40 19.88
CA ASN A 972 -3.24 7.20 18.99
C ASN A 972 -4.01 8.45 18.54
N TRP A 973 -3.44 9.61 18.78
CA TRP A 973 -3.84 10.87 18.19
C TRP A 973 -2.81 11.24 17.12
N LYS A 974 -3.20 11.17 15.83
CA LYS A 974 -2.29 11.50 14.73
C LYS A 974 -2.05 13.01 14.70
N LYS A 975 -0.78 13.41 14.72
CA LYS A 975 -0.39 14.83 14.64
C LYS A 975 -0.42 15.36 13.20
N ASP A 976 -0.14 14.51 12.22
CA ASP A 976 -0.18 14.85 10.80
C ASP A 976 -1.06 13.86 10.04
N ARG A 977 -2.04 14.38 9.31
CA ARG A 977 -2.95 13.59 8.45
C ARG A 977 -2.74 13.89 6.96
N GLY A 978 -1.72 14.69 6.62
CA GLY A 978 -1.44 15.12 5.26
C GLY A 978 -2.45 16.11 4.71
N THR A 979 -2.48 16.23 3.39
CA THR A 979 -3.37 17.15 2.66
C THR A 979 -4.57 16.40 2.08
N ASN A 980 -5.65 17.14 1.86
CA ASN A 980 -6.79 16.67 1.07
C ASN A 980 -6.40 16.62 -0.42
N PRO A 981 -7.15 15.88 -1.27
CA PRO A 981 -6.90 15.84 -2.70
C PRO A 981 -6.99 17.21 -3.41
N ASP A 982 -7.68 18.16 -2.83
CA ASP A 982 -7.79 19.55 -3.32
C ASP A 982 -6.61 20.45 -2.89
N GLY A 983 -5.61 19.87 -2.21
CA GLY A 983 -4.43 20.59 -1.71
C GLY A 983 -4.64 21.30 -0.36
N THR A 984 -5.84 21.27 0.21
CA THR A 984 -6.08 21.81 1.54
C THR A 984 -5.51 20.93 2.63
N GLU A 985 -5.02 21.50 3.71
CA GLU A 985 -4.50 20.75 4.85
C GLU A 985 -5.62 19.97 5.55
N ARG A 986 -5.39 18.67 5.80
CA ARG A 986 -6.30 17.86 6.63
C ARG A 986 -6.17 18.31 8.08
N HIS A 987 -7.32 18.51 8.72
CA HIS A 987 -7.33 18.82 10.14
C HIS A 987 -6.69 17.71 10.95
N ASN A 988 -5.61 18.04 11.63
CA ASN A 988 -4.91 17.16 12.54
C ASN A 988 -5.64 17.10 13.89
N ASP A 989 -5.29 16.09 14.72
CA ASP A 989 -5.76 16.02 16.12
C ASP A 989 -4.94 17.02 16.98
N LEU A 990 -4.85 18.28 16.54
CA LEU A 990 -4.10 19.35 17.18
C LEU A 990 -4.97 20.07 18.20
N HIS A 991 -4.36 20.48 19.30
CA HIS A 991 -5.01 21.32 20.27
C HIS A 991 -5.02 22.79 19.81
N LEU A 992 -6.12 23.46 20.08
CA LEU A 992 -6.26 24.90 19.90
C LEU A 992 -6.37 25.57 21.28
N LYS A 993 -5.84 26.76 21.43
CA LYS A 993 -5.97 27.53 22.67
C LYS A 993 -7.44 27.79 22.98
N ILE A 994 -7.83 27.77 24.25
CA ILE A 994 -9.20 28.03 24.67
C ILE A 994 -9.63 29.45 24.27
N ALA A 995 -8.70 30.41 24.24
CA ALA A 995 -8.95 31.77 23.78
C ALA A 995 -9.41 31.82 22.30
N GLU A 996 -8.81 30.96 21.43
CA GLU A 996 -9.21 30.87 20.02
C GLU A 996 -10.61 30.29 19.89
N LYS A 997 -10.94 29.27 20.66
CA LYS A 997 -12.27 28.65 20.71
C LYS A 997 -13.32 29.64 21.19
N ARG A 998 -13.03 30.40 22.28
CA ARG A 998 -13.91 31.46 22.80
C ARG A 998 -14.15 32.57 21.79
N LYS A 999 -13.08 33.06 21.14
CA LYS A 999 -13.16 34.09 20.10
C LYS A 999 -14.06 33.64 18.94
N ALA A 1000 -13.92 32.39 18.48
CA ALA A 1000 -14.75 31.83 17.41
C ALA A 1000 -16.23 31.76 17.78
N ARG A 1001 -16.57 31.61 19.07
CA ARG A 1001 -17.95 31.64 19.60
C ARG A 1001 -18.46 33.08 19.94
N GLY A 1002 -17.67 34.11 19.72
CA GLY A 1002 -18.01 35.48 20.10
C GLY A 1002 -17.98 35.73 21.62
N LEU A 1003 -17.24 34.91 22.38
CA LEU A 1003 -17.10 34.97 23.84
C LEU A 1003 -15.76 35.58 24.27
N GLY A 1004 -15.08 36.28 23.38
CA GLY A 1004 -13.75 36.82 23.60
C GLY A 1004 -13.74 38.21 24.21
#